data_dd94a25203f62955403ab6a0186b1bfb
#
_entry.id   dd94a25203f62955403ab6a0186b1bfb
#
_cell.length_a   1.000
_cell.length_b   1.000
_cell.length_c   1.000
_cell.angle_alpha   90.00
_cell.angle_beta   90.00
_cell.angle_gamma   90.00
#
_symmetry.space_group_name_H-M   'P 1'
#
loop_
_entity.id
_entity.type
_entity.pdbx_description
1 polymer ?
#
loop_
_entity_poly.entity_id
_entity_poly.type
_entity_poly.pdbx_seq_one_letter_code
_entity_poly.pdbx_strand_id
1 'polypeptide(L)'
;MIGNFNEEAQTILNNAKKEMIGLGHPYIGTEHLLLAILNSDSNICDRLSEYGLEYDNFKSELCKVVGTTDKKNEVFLYTPLLRKVIQNAIIDSKENNDGEVTSEHLFFAMLEEGEGIAIRLIIGMGIDIENIYDDFSSSLIKKSKKNKKKKLLIYDLGVDLTSEAKNNLLDPVIGRDKEVKRVMEILCRRTKNNPILIGDAGVGKTAIVEELSRLIVNDEVPKVLCDKKIISLDMATMVAGTKYRGEFEERMKKVIKEIEDNDDIILFIDEIHTLVGAGGAEGAIDASNILKPALARGKIRCIGATTTEEYKKFIEKDSALERRFQKIFVNEPSIGETKNILMKIKNIYERYHNVIIDNDMIDYIINLSEKYIFDRNRPDKEIDILDEVASRVGLRGCTSDNEIRDIKREICKLNKDKNSFIIDNNIDKAYSLRKKETELMSRLNDIELLSKNDKNKILLDDIASVISNRTGVPIYEIISNSGNIDDMKNSLKDIIVGEDKAIDNLMDITKRIRCGYNDRCYSLLFVGSSGVGKSRLAKEYANILVGADNLIRMDMSEYSDSTAVNKILGSSPGYIGYDDNKNVLEEIRNKPNSVLLLDEIDKAHPNVINLFYQILEEGKIKNSKGREVRFNNVVVIMTSNIGFEKNGIGFNKKTDSSVISSLKGYFNTAFINRIDNIIVFDRLDDTSIKCIIKKKFEYIRDKYKDINIDINDNVIDEIVDKCEFYEFGARRIDKIISKDIENFIIDGVIRGDKNIYIDSIVKKNITS
;
A
#
# COMPACT_ATOMS: atom_id res chain seq x y z
N MET A 1 18.87 38.93 -4.08
CA MET A 1 18.85 38.11 -5.29
C MET A 1 20.20 37.44 -5.40
N ILE A 2 20.25 36.11 -5.19
CA ILE A 2 21.50 35.34 -5.23
C ILE A 2 21.50 34.62 -6.58
N GLY A 3 21.94 35.31 -7.63
CA GLY A 3 22.23 34.72 -8.93
C GLY A 3 23.71 34.95 -9.21
N ASN A 4 24.37 33.96 -9.82
CA ASN A 4 25.75 34.09 -10.25
C ASN A 4 25.73 34.79 -11.63
N PHE A 5 25.99 36.11 -11.66
CA PHE A 5 26.02 36.90 -12.88
C PHE A 5 27.48 37.04 -13.35
N ASN A 6 27.73 36.92 -14.64
CA ASN A 6 29.03 37.21 -15.19
C ASN A 6 29.35 38.70 -15.08
N GLU A 7 30.62 39.10 -15.26
CA GLU A 7 31.08 40.50 -15.11
C GLU A 7 30.34 41.45 -16.05
N GLU A 8 30.03 41.03 -17.26
CA GLU A 8 29.29 41.78 -18.26
C GLU A 8 27.86 42.08 -17.82
N ALA A 9 27.08 41.06 -17.39
CA ALA A 9 25.71 41.25 -16.91
C ALA A 9 25.64 42.11 -15.64
N GLN A 10 26.65 42.01 -14.75
CA GLN A 10 26.74 42.89 -13.58
C GLN A 10 26.97 44.33 -13.98
N THR A 11 27.82 44.55 -14.97
CA THR A 11 28.10 45.89 -15.53
C THR A 11 26.87 46.50 -16.17
N ILE A 12 26.12 45.72 -16.95
CA ILE A 12 24.86 46.15 -17.57
C ILE A 12 23.81 46.51 -16.51
N LEU A 13 23.62 45.71 -15.46
CA LEU A 13 22.70 46.03 -14.37
C LEU A 13 23.10 47.30 -13.60
N ASN A 14 24.41 47.55 -13.45
CA ASN A 14 24.91 48.78 -12.84
C ASN A 14 24.74 50.00 -13.78
N ASN A 15 24.91 49.84 -15.09
CA ASN A 15 24.68 50.87 -16.06
C ASN A 15 23.18 51.20 -16.21
N ALA A 16 22.28 50.23 -16.11
CA ALA A 16 20.85 50.50 -16.06
C ALA A 16 20.46 51.44 -14.91
N LYS A 17 21.13 51.35 -13.77
CA LYS A 17 20.96 52.35 -12.69
C LYS A 17 21.43 53.75 -13.08
N LYS A 18 22.53 53.84 -13.79
CA LYS A 18 23.05 55.15 -14.25
C LYS A 18 22.12 55.80 -15.28
N GLU A 19 21.58 54.99 -16.21
CA GLU A 19 20.61 55.47 -17.20
C GLU A 19 19.32 55.96 -16.52
N MET A 20 18.80 55.24 -15.50
CA MET A 20 17.65 55.71 -14.72
C MET A 20 17.91 57.08 -14.06
N ILE A 21 19.10 57.27 -13.45
CA ILE A 21 19.48 58.52 -12.80
C ILE A 21 19.60 59.62 -13.85
N GLY A 22 20.23 59.34 -15.01
CA GLY A 22 20.41 60.28 -16.09
C GLY A 22 19.09 60.79 -16.71
N LEU A 23 18.05 59.97 -16.71
CA LEU A 23 16.71 60.31 -17.18
C LEU A 23 15.81 60.88 -16.09
N GLY A 24 16.22 60.82 -14.82
CA GLY A 24 15.45 61.28 -13.66
C GLY A 24 14.22 60.44 -13.34
N HIS A 25 14.22 59.16 -13.71
CA HIS A 25 13.08 58.26 -13.49
C HIS A 25 13.05 57.73 -12.05
N PRO A 26 11.86 57.35 -11.49
CA PRO A 26 11.74 56.95 -10.10
C PRO A 26 12.10 55.48 -9.87
N TYR A 27 12.07 54.63 -10.90
CA TYR A 27 12.32 53.19 -10.82
C TYR A 27 13.17 52.70 -12.01
N ILE A 28 13.92 51.62 -11.78
CA ILE A 28 14.66 50.94 -12.84
C ILE A 28 13.69 49.97 -13.54
N GLY A 29 13.34 50.23 -14.78
CA GLY A 29 12.47 49.39 -15.62
C GLY A 29 13.22 48.65 -16.72
N THR A 30 12.48 47.89 -17.55
CA THR A 30 13.01 47.17 -18.71
C THR A 30 13.66 48.10 -19.75
N GLU A 31 13.16 49.32 -19.89
CA GLU A 31 13.70 50.39 -20.76
C GLU A 31 15.14 50.78 -20.37
N HIS A 32 15.43 50.89 -19.08
CA HIS A 32 16.77 51.18 -18.58
C HIS A 32 17.75 50.02 -18.76
N LEU A 33 17.22 48.79 -18.63
CA LEU A 33 18.00 47.58 -18.90
C LEU A 33 18.39 47.53 -20.38
N LEU A 34 17.44 47.78 -21.29
CA LEU A 34 17.72 47.79 -22.73
C LEU A 34 18.70 48.90 -23.11
N LEU A 35 18.55 50.13 -22.59
CA LEU A 35 19.53 51.19 -22.79
C LEU A 35 20.94 50.80 -22.35
N ALA A 36 21.05 50.13 -21.20
CA ALA A 36 22.34 49.65 -20.69
C ALA A 36 22.95 48.55 -21.56
N ILE A 37 22.11 47.68 -22.16
CA ILE A 37 22.58 46.67 -23.13
C ILE A 37 23.06 47.35 -24.41
N LEU A 38 22.30 48.32 -24.96
CA LEU A 38 22.67 49.05 -26.16
C LEU A 38 23.88 49.93 -25.98
N ASN A 39 24.24 50.34 -24.76
CA ASN A 39 25.39 51.11 -24.41
C ASN A 39 26.57 50.28 -23.87
N SER A 40 26.58 48.98 -24.16
CA SER A 40 27.63 48.05 -23.74
C SER A 40 28.44 47.58 -24.96
N ASP A 41 29.73 47.29 -24.75
CA ASP A 41 30.59 46.68 -25.77
C ASP A 41 30.31 45.18 -25.88
N SER A 42 29.04 44.80 -25.91
CA SER A 42 28.60 43.39 -25.92
C SER A 42 28.26 42.93 -27.33
N ASN A 43 28.48 41.65 -27.58
CA ASN A 43 28.12 41.01 -28.85
C ASN A 43 26.60 41.12 -29.18
N ILE A 44 25.79 41.41 -28.16
CA ILE A 44 24.36 41.67 -28.33
C ILE A 44 24.12 43.04 -28.96
N CYS A 45 24.87 44.06 -28.56
CA CYS A 45 24.73 45.37 -29.09
C CYS A 45 25.00 45.40 -30.60
N ASP A 46 26.05 44.71 -31.05
CA ASP A 46 26.37 44.60 -32.48
C ASP A 46 25.26 43.95 -33.29
N ARG A 47 24.67 42.88 -32.73
CA ARG A 47 23.54 42.15 -33.38
C ARG A 47 22.25 42.97 -33.39
N LEU A 48 21.99 43.76 -32.34
CA LEU A 48 20.79 44.61 -32.28
C LEU A 48 20.89 45.80 -33.24
N SER A 49 22.11 46.28 -33.50
CA SER A 49 22.33 47.34 -34.48
C SER A 49 22.00 46.91 -35.90
N GLU A 50 22.16 45.62 -36.25
CA GLU A 50 21.75 45.04 -37.55
C GLU A 50 20.22 45.15 -37.78
N TYR A 51 19.42 45.14 -36.69
CA TYR A 51 17.98 45.36 -36.74
C TYR A 51 17.58 46.84 -36.64
N GLY A 52 18.55 47.76 -36.63
CA GLY A 52 18.29 49.18 -36.52
C GLY A 52 18.01 49.68 -35.10
N LEU A 53 18.32 48.85 -34.09
CA LEU A 53 18.13 49.20 -32.68
C LEU A 53 19.45 49.76 -32.11
N GLU A 54 19.58 51.10 -32.19
CA GLU A 54 20.74 51.82 -31.70
C GLU A 54 20.41 52.63 -30.45
N TYR A 55 21.44 52.86 -29.58
CA TYR A 55 21.28 53.54 -28.31
C TYR A 55 20.64 54.92 -28.44
N ASP A 56 21.14 55.78 -29.36
CA ASP A 56 20.68 57.15 -29.52
C ASP A 56 19.25 57.22 -30.04
N ASN A 57 18.91 56.34 -30.98
CA ASN A 57 17.55 56.24 -31.54
C ASN A 57 16.56 55.79 -30.47
N PHE A 58 16.86 54.72 -29.73
CA PHE A 58 16.00 54.21 -28.67
C PHE A 58 15.84 55.21 -27.54
N LYS A 59 16.94 55.88 -27.11
CA LYS A 59 16.90 56.89 -26.07
C LYS A 59 16.04 58.10 -26.47
N SER A 60 16.10 58.53 -27.73
CA SER A 60 15.30 59.65 -28.23
C SER A 60 13.80 59.31 -28.19
N GLU A 61 13.44 58.09 -28.59
CA GLU A 61 12.04 57.63 -28.55
C GLU A 61 11.55 57.43 -27.10
N LEU A 62 12.39 56.88 -26.21
CA LEU A 62 12.06 56.76 -24.78
C LEU A 62 11.78 58.14 -24.16
N CYS A 63 12.63 59.16 -24.44
CA CYS A 63 12.43 60.52 -23.94
C CYS A 63 11.14 61.17 -24.46
N LYS A 64 10.71 60.86 -25.69
CA LYS A 64 9.42 61.33 -26.25
C LYS A 64 8.22 60.72 -25.57
N VAL A 65 8.29 59.43 -25.19
CA VAL A 65 7.15 58.67 -24.64
C VAL A 65 7.04 58.80 -23.13
N VAL A 66 8.14 58.70 -22.39
CA VAL A 66 8.18 58.68 -20.92
C VAL A 66 8.53 60.04 -20.34
N GLY A 67 9.28 60.88 -21.10
CA GLY A 67 9.77 62.18 -20.66
C GLY A 67 11.00 62.06 -19.76
N THR A 68 11.58 63.21 -19.41
CA THR A 68 12.72 63.32 -18.49
C THR A 68 12.39 64.25 -17.36
N THR A 69 12.89 63.99 -16.15
CA THR A 69 12.70 64.88 -14.98
C THR A 69 14.01 65.23 -14.32
N ASP A 70 14.12 66.46 -13.85
CA ASP A 70 15.36 66.95 -13.18
C ASP A 70 15.49 66.47 -11.72
N LYS A 71 14.62 65.61 -11.23
CA LYS A 71 14.65 65.09 -9.87
C LYS A 71 15.64 63.94 -9.74
N LYS A 72 16.74 64.14 -9.02
CA LYS A 72 17.66 63.07 -8.64
C LYS A 72 17.04 62.23 -7.50
N ASN A 73 16.60 61.02 -7.83
CA ASN A 73 16.15 60.08 -6.82
C ASN A 73 17.31 59.25 -6.28
N GLU A 74 17.45 59.21 -4.96
CA GLU A 74 18.51 58.43 -4.26
C GLU A 74 18.09 56.96 -3.96
N VAL A 75 16.84 56.59 -4.24
CA VAL A 75 16.31 55.24 -3.93
C VAL A 75 16.23 54.41 -5.21
N PHE A 76 17.00 53.31 -5.25
CA PHE A 76 17.10 52.42 -6.40
C PHE A 76 16.20 51.21 -6.25
N LEU A 77 15.01 51.26 -6.83
CA LEU A 77 14.05 50.13 -6.82
C LEU A 77 13.82 49.65 -8.24
N TYR A 78 13.86 48.32 -8.42
CA TYR A 78 13.46 47.68 -9.66
C TYR A 78 11.94 47.60 -9.78
N THR A 79 11.40 47.82 -10.98
CA THR A 79 10.00 47.58 -11.27
C THR A 79 9.66 46.08 -11.06
N PRO A 80 8.40 45.73 -10.71
CA PRO A 80 8.00 44.32 -10.59
C PRO A 80 8.31 43.50 -11.84
N LEU A 81 8.15 44.10 -13.03
CA LEU A 81 8.41 43.45 -14.31
C LEU A 81 9.92 43.17 -14.50
N LEU A 82 10.78 44.13 -14.21
CA LEU A 82 12.22 43.92 -14.31
C LEU A 82 12.72 42.87 -13.31
N ARG A 83 12.12 42.78 -12.12
CA ARG A 83 12.42 41.70 -11.17
C ARG A 83 12.08 40.34 -11.74
N LYS A 84 10.95 40.24 -12.43
CA LYS A 84 10.48 38.98 -13.08
C LYS A 84 11.45 38.59 -14.20
N VAL A 85 11.84 39.53 -15.06
CA VAL A 85 12.84 39.32 -16.12
C VAL A 85 14.17 38.78 -15.54
N ILE A 86 14.68 39.42 -14.46
CA ILE A 86 15.90 38.95 -13.80
C ILE A 86 15.74 37.55 -13.22
N GLN A 87 14.57 37.22 -12.64
CA GLN A 87 14.29 35.88 -12.13
C GLN A 87 14.24 34.84 -13.23
N ASN A 88 13.55 35.13 -14.33
CA ASN A 88 13.51 34.26 -15.50
C ASN A 88 14.92 34.02 -16.07
N ALA A 89 15.73 35.05 -16.23
CA ALA A 89 17.10 34.90 -16.70
C ALA A 89 17.97 34.00 -15.77
N ILE A 90 17.73 34.02 -14.46
CA ILE A 90 18.39 33.12 -13.51
C ILE A 90 17.88 31.66 -13.68
N ILE A 91 16.60 31.47 -13.95
CA ILE A 91 16.01 30.13 -14.19
C ILE A 91 16.58 29.58 -15.50
N ASP A 92 16.58 30.37 -16.58
CA ASP A 92 17.07 29.95 -17.90
C ASP A 92 18.56 29.58 -17.87
N SER A 93 19.38 30.34 -17.13
CA SER A 93 20.81 30.01 -16.98
C SER A 93 21.03 28.70 -16.23
N LYS A 94 20.16 28.35 -15.28
CA LYS A 94 20.20 27.08 -14.55
C LYS A 94 19.72 25.93 -15.41
N GLU A 95 18.62 26.10 -16.15
CA GLU A 95 18.08 25.07 -17.04
C GLU A 95 19.02 24.76 -18.19
N ASN A 96 19.75 25.76 -18.69
CA ASN A 96 20.75 25.59 -19.75
C ASN A 96 22.11 25.10 -19.23
N ASN A 97 22.32 24.95 -17.91
CA ASN A 97 23.60 24.58 -17.28
C ASN A 97 24.77 25.51 -17.62
N ASP A 98 24.51 26.79 -17.88
CA ASP A 98 25.55 27.76 -18.24
C ASP A 98 26.32 28.31 -17.01
N GLY A 99 25.92 27.94 -15.79
CA GLY A 99 26.60 28.27 -14.53
C GLY A 99 26.52 29.73 -14.10
N GLU A 100 26.39 30.67 -15.03
CA GLU A 100 26.31 32.11 -14.82
C GLU A 100 25.26 32.76 -15.72
N VAL A 101 24.64 33.83 -15.22
CA VAL A 101 23.69 34.63 -15.98
C VAL A 101 24.46 35.62 -16.85
N THR A 102 24.31 35.52 -18.16
CA THR A 102 24.95 36.41 -19.15
C THR A 102 24.01 37.54 -19.60
N SER A 103 24.55 38.52 -20.31
CA SER A 103 23.78 39.58 -20.98
C SER A 103 22.71 39.01 -21.93
N GLU A 104 23.04 37.92 -22.66
CA GLU A 104 22.10 37.21 -23.55
C GLU A 104 20.87 36.66 -22.79
N HIS A 105 21.07 36.07 -21.60
CA HIS A 105 19.95 35.59 -20.77
C HIS A 105 19.04 36.74 -20.30
N LEU A 106 19.64 37.91 -19.93
CA LEU A 106 18.85 39.08 -19.52
C LEU A 106 18.00 39.64 -20.66
N PHE A 107 18.57 39.69 -21.86
CA PHE A 107 17.88 40.20 -23.04
C PHE A 107 16.80 39.23 -23.50
N PHE A 108 17.09 37.93 -23.56
CA PHE A 108 16.17 36.90 -23.96
C PHE A 108 14.96 36.79 -23.00
N ALA A 109 15.20 36.78 -21.68
CA ALA A 109 14.14 36.82 -20.68
C ALA A 109 13.25 38.08 -20.78
N MET A 110 13.81 39.21 -21.25
CA MET A 110 13.03 40.42 -21.51
C MET A 110 12.11 40.25 -22.75
N LEU A 111 12.60 39.58 -23.81
CA LEU A 111 11.81 39.26 -24.99
C LEU A 111 10.68 38.26 -24.69
N GLU A 112 11.02 37.22 -23.92
CA GLU A 112 10.03 36.18 -23.52
C GLU A 112 8.90 36.74 -22.66
N GLU A 113 9.19 37.68 -21.78
CA GLU A 113 8.15 38.31 -20.97
C GLU A 113 7.16 39.12 -21.84
N GLY A 114 7.58 39.59 -23.01
CA GLY A 114 6.73 40.22 -24.02
C GLY A 114 6.05 41.53 -23.58
N GLU A 115 6.18 41.90 -22.31
CA GLU A 115 5.57 43.10 -21.72
C GLU A 115 6.64 44.09 -21.25
N GLY A 116 6.28 45.36 -21.24
CA GLY A 116 7.17 46.43 -20.74
C GLY A 116 7.37 47.55 -21.73
N ILE A 117 7.96 48.69 -21.22
CA ILE A 117 8.18 49.88 -22.01
C ILE A 117 9.21 49.60 -23.11
N ALA A 118 10.24 48.80 -22.82
CA ALA A 118 11.26 48.45 -23.81
C ALA A 118 10.65 47.76 -25.03
N ILE A 119 9.85 46.73 -24.84
CA ILE A 119 9.24 45.96 -25.93
C ILE A 119 8.25 46.82 -26.73
N ARG A 120 7.43 47.62 -26.05
CA ARG A 120 6.48 48.54 -26.71
C ARG A 120 7.16 49.58 -27.56
N LEU A 121 8.33 50.09 -27.15
CA LEU A 121 9.12 51.05 -27.93
C LEU A 121 9.73 50.36 -29.15
N ILE A 122 10.28 49.15 -29.03
CA ILE A 122 10.82 48.39 -30.16
C ILE A 122 9.73 48.20 -31.24
N ILE A 123 8.51 47.80 -30.83
CA ILE A 123 7.37 47.68 -31.74
C ILE A 123 6.98 49.03 -32.36
N GLY A 124 6.97 50.12 -31.54
CA GLY A 124 6.66 51.46 -32.01
C GLY A 124 7.69 52.02 -33.02
N MET A 125 8.95 51.55 -32.97
CA MET A 125 9.98 51.90 -33.96
C MET A 125 9.84 51.05 -35.26
N GLY A 126 8.88 50.14 -35.33
CA GLY A 126 8.65 49.32 -36.52
C GLY A 126 9.59 48.14 -36.69
N ILE A 127 10.29 47.76 -35.60
CA ILE A 127 11.26 46.65 -35.58
C ILE A 127 10.48 45.37 -35.26
N ASP A 128 10.73 44.32 -36.06
CA ASP A 128 10.07 43.02 -35.90
C ASP A 128 10.72 42.21 -34.77
N ILE A 129 9.97 42.06 -33.67
CA ILE A 129 10.42 41.32 -32.49
C ILE A 129 10.50 39.82 -32.75
N GLU A 130 9.64 39.26 -33.60
CA GLU A 130 9.65 37.82 -33.87
C GLU A 130 10.96 37.42 -34.56
N ASN A 131 11.46 38.22 -35.49
CA ASN A 131 12.73 38.01 -36.16
C ASN A 131 13.92 38.08 -35.15
N ILE A 132 13.91 39.03 -34.23
CA ILE A 132 14.93 39.16 -33.18
C ILE A 132 14.85 37.94 -32.25
N TYR A 133 13.65 37.53 -31.82
CA TYR A 133 13.46 36.38 -30.96
C TYR A 133 13.97 35.07 -31.61
N ASP A 134 13.64 34.83 -32.88
CA ASP A 134 14.07 33.63 -33.61
C ASP A 134 15.59 33.57 -33.80
N ASP A 135 16.24 34.73 -34.06
CA ASP A 135 17.68 34.80 -34.21
C ASP A 135 18.40 34.56 -32.87
N PHE A 136 17.95 35.16 -31.79
CA PHE A 136 18.55 34.99 -30.46
C PHE A 136 18.25 33.60 -29.90
N SER A 137 17.03 33.05 -30.05
CA SER A 137 16.68 31.71 -29.63
C SER A 137 17.52 30.65 -30.38
N SER A 138 17.75 30.85 -31.69
CA SER A 138 18.57 29.97 -32.50
C SER A 138 20.04 29.96 -32.07
N SER A 139 20.56 31.13 -31.61
CA SER A 139 21.94 31.27 -31.14
C SER A 139 22.17 30.66 -29.75
N LEU A 140 21.24 30.83 -28.83
CA LEU A 140 21.25 30.16 -27.52
C LEU A 140 21.15 28.63 -27.67
N ILE A 141 20.26 28.15 -28.54
CA ILE A 141 20.14 26.73 -28.88
C ILE A 141 21.40 26.18 -29.53
N LYS A 142 22.10 26.96 -30.38
CA LYS A 142 23.38 26.55 -31.01
C LYS A 142 24.53 26.49 -30.00
N LYS A 143 24.62 27.43 -29.03
CA LYS A 143 25.60 27.36 -27.93
C LYS A 143 25.32 26.16 -27.00
N SER A 144 24.06 25.93 -26.67
CA SER A 144 23.64 24.75 -25.87
C SER A 144 23.87 23.42 -26.63
N LYS A 145 23.80 23.41 -27.96
CA LYS A 145 24.08 22.22 -28.79
C LYS A 145 25.58 21.88 -28.89
N LYS A 146 26.50 22.79 -28.66
CA LYS A 146 27.94 22.47 -28.58
C LYS A 146 28.33 21.82 -27.26
N ASN A 147 27.51 21.97 -26.18
CA ASN A 147 27.71 21.33 -24.87
C ASN A 147 26.61 20.31 -24.51
N LYS A 148 25.55 20.18 -25.28
CA LYS A 148 24.60 19.05 -25.13
C LYS A 148 25.21 17.83 -25.79
N LYS A 149 25.87 16.95 -25.01
CA LYS A 149 25.74 15.54 -25.25
C LYS A 149 24.22 15.31 -25.46
N LYS A 150 23.82 14.81 -26.65
CA LYS A 150 22.43 14.44 -26.97
C LYS A 150 21.83 13.80 -25.75
N LYS A 151 20.78 14.41 -25.15
CA LYS A 151 20.08 13.76 -24.05
C LYS A 151 19.58 12.44 -24.60
N LEU A 152 20.12 11.34 -24.11
CA LEU A 152 19.80 10.01 -24.63
C LEU A 152 18.35 9.72 -24.27
N LEU A 153 17.61 9.11 -25.17
CA LEU A 153 16.21 8.72 -25.01
C LEU A 153 16.00 7.86 -23.75
N ILE A 154 17.01 7.09 -23.36
CA ILE A 154 16.97 6.26 -22.15
C ILE A 154 16.75 7.05 -20.86
N TYR A 155 17.22 8.31 -20.76
CA TYR A 155 16.97 9.18 -19.59
C TYR A 155 15.54 9.71 -19.52
N ASP A 156 14.81 9.72 -20.62
CA ASP A 156 13.40 10.10 -20.67
C ASP A 156 12.47 8.92 -20.38
N LEU A 157 12.96 7.69 -20.54
CA LEU A 157 12.21 6.45 -20.40
C LEU A 157 12.61 5.63 -19.16
N GLY A 158 13.60 6.05 -18.42
CA GLY A 158 14.12 5.35 -17.26
C GLY A 158 14.60 6.32 -16.16
N VAL A 159 14.85 5.76 -14.99
CA VAL A 159 15.35 6.47 -13.81
C VAL A 159 16.85 6.22 -13.65
N ASP A 160 17.65 7.26 -13.55
CA ASP A 160 19.09 7.17 -13.27
C ASP A 160 19.34 6.98 -11.75
N LEU A 161 19.43 5.72 -11.30
CA LEU A 161 19.67 5.36 -9.90
C LEU A 161 21.00 5.92 -9.37
N THR A 162 22.00 6.09 -10.22
CA THR A 162 23.30 6.68 -9.83
C THR A 162 23.14 8.17 -9.52
N SER A 163 22.28 8.88 -10.27
CA SER A 163 21.94 10.27 -9.99
C SER A 163 21.13 10.41 -8.70
N GLU A 164 20.18 9.51 -8.45
CA GLU A 164 19.42 9.48 -7.19
C GLU A 164 20.32 9.19 -5.98
N ALA A 165 21.28 8.27 -6.13
CA ALA A 165 22.29 7.99 -5.11
C ALA A 165 23.14 9.24 -4.78
N LYS A 166 23.57 10.02 -5.80
CA LYS A 166 24.29 11.28 -5.61
C LYS A 166 23.49 12.31 -4.84
N ASN A 167 22.19 12.34 -5.04
CA ASN A 167 21.28 13.27 -4.38
C ASN A 167 20.82 12.76 -3.00
N ASN A 168 21.32 11.62 -2.53
CA ASN A 168 20.91 10.94 -1.28
C ASN A 168 19.39 10.68 -1.21
N LEU A 169 18.78 10.34 -2.34
CA LEU A 169 17.36 10.02 -2.43
C LEU A 169 17.07 8.52 -2.20
N LEU A 170 18.12 7.68 -2.26
CA LEU A 170 17.99 6.23 -2.05
C LEU A 170 18.10 5.86 -0.57
N ASP A 171 17.29 4.92 -0.15
CA ASP A 171 17.33 4.38 1.19
C ASP A 171 18.60 3.52 1.45
N PRO A 172 19.12 3.50 2.69
CA PRO A 172 20.29 2.70 3.01
C PRO A 172 19.96 1.19 2.96
N VAL A 173 20.71 0.45 2.19
CA VAL A 173 20.55 -1.01 2.05
C VAL A 173 21.47 -1.74 3.04
N ILE A 174 20.97 -2.83 3.62
CA ILE A 174 21.64 -3.54 4.72
C ILE A 174 21.54 -5.04 4.51
N GLY A 175 22.66 -5.74 4.81
CA GLY A 175 22.68 -7.20 4.86
C GLY A 175 22.65 -7.88 3.49
N ARG A 176 22.94 -7.15 2.39
CA ARG A 176 23.00 -7.67 1.02
C ARG A 176 24.41 -7.65 0.42
N ASP A 177 25.44 -7.54 1.27
CA ASP A 177 26.84 -7.42 0.83
C ASP A 177 27.29 -8.58 -0.04
N LYS A 178 26.82 -9.81 0.22
CA LYS A 178 27.16 -11.01 -0.56
C LYS A 178 26.57 -10.97 -1.95
N GLU A 179 25.31 -10.61 -2.04
CA GLU A 179 24.58 -10.50 -3.32
C GLU A 179 25.13 -9.35 -4.16
N VAL A 180 25.35 -8.17 -3.57
CA VAL A 180 25.96 -7.00 -4.23
C VAL A 180 27.35 -7.34 -4.75
N LYS A 181 28.21 -7.97 -3.93
CA LYS A 181 29.53 -8.42 -4.36
C LYS A 181 29.43 -9.40 -5.51
N ARG A 182 28.47 -10.32 -5.47
CA ARG A 182 28.25 -11.27 -6.56
C ARG A 182 27.79 -10.60 -7.84
N VAL A 183 26.93 -9.59 -7.77
CA VAL A 183 26.53 -8.76 -8.92
C VAL A 183 27.75 -8.08 -9.53
N MET A 184 28.60 -7.42 -8.72
CA MET A 184 29.84 -6.80 -9.17
C MET A 184 30.78 -7.79 -9.87
N GLU A 185 31.00 -8.99 -9.27
CA GLU A 185 31.82 -10.04 -9.86
C GLU A 185 31.32 -10.45 -11.24
N ILE A 186 30.00 -10.58 -11.43
CA ILE A 186 29.40 -10.97 -12.71
C ILE A 186 29.54 -9.85 -13.73
N LEU A 187 29.24 -8.60 -13.34
CA LEU A 187 29.36 -7.44 -14.24
C LEU A 187 30.79 -7.20 -14.75
N CYS A 188 31.81 -7.60 -13.97
CA CYS A 188 33.22 -7.51 -14.34
C CYS A 188 33.69 -8.66 -15.30
N ARG A 189 32.87 -9.65 -15.58
CA ARG A 189 33.25 -10.75 -16.46
C ARG A 189 33.33 -10.30 -17.93
N ARG A 190 34.19 -10.96 -18.68
CA ARG A 190 34.30 -10.73 -20.12
C ARG A 190 33.09 -11.28 -20.89
N THR A 191 32.55 -12.41 -20.45
CA THR A 191 31.38 -13.08 -21.04
C THR A 191 30.43 -13.49 -19.95
N LYS A 192 29.12 -13.58 -20.22
CA LYS A 192 28.06 -13.85 -19.24
C LYS A 192 28.10 -12.83 -18.12
N ASN A 193 28.17 -11.56 -18.49
CA ASN A 193 28.31 -10.40 -17.62
C ASN A 193 26.95 -9.79 -17.20
N ASN A 194 25.86 -10.51 -17.41
CA ASN A 194 24.52 -10.05 -17.05
C ASN A 194 24.00 -10.87 -15.85
N PRO A 195 23.94 -10.31 -14.65
CA PRO A 195 23.31 -10.96 -13.50
C PRO A 195 21.78 -10.90 -13.62
N ILE A 196 21.11 -11.94 -13.12
CA ILE A 196 19.67 -11.95 -12.88
C ILE A 196 19.40 -12.27 -11.43
N LEU A 197 18.70 -11.37 -10.73
CA LEU A 197 18.26 -11.51 -9.35
C LEU A 197 16.96 -12.30 -9.31
N ILE A 198 16.96 -13.44 -8.65
CA ILE A 198 15.82 -14.34 -8.57
C ILE A 198 15.44 -14.48 -7.10
N GLY A 199 14.20 -14.13 -6.75
CA GLY A 199 13.69 -14.24 -5.39
C GLY A 199 12.23 -13.81 -5.33
N ASP A 200 11.55 -14.13 -4.25
CA ASP A 200 10.14 -13.83 -4.10
C ASP A 200 9.88 -12.31 -4.08
N ALA A 201 8.61 -11.90 -4.22
CA ALA A 201 8.25 -10.48 -4.16
C ALA A 201 8.57 -9.93 -2.77
N GLY A 202 9.08 -8.69 -2.68
CA GLY A 202 9.34 -8.01 -1.40
C GLY A 202 10.61 -8.43 -0.66
N VAL A 203 11.48 -9.31 -1.23
CA VAL A 203 12.75 -9.70 -0.56
C VAL A 203 13.88 -8.69 -0.73
N GLY A 204 13.67 -7.59 -1.44
CA GLY A 204 14.67 -6.52 -1.63
C GLY A 204 15.60 -6.71 -2.83
N LYS A 205 15.10 -7.22 -3.97
CA LYS A 205 15.88 -7.35 -5.21
C LYS A 205 16.33 -6.00 -5.75
N THR A 206 15.45 -5.04 -5.82
CA THR A 206 15.71 -3.67 -6.30
C THR A 206 16.73 -2.96 -5.40
N ALA A 207 16.62 -3.14 -4.09
CA ALA A 207 17.56 -2.60 -3.10
C ALA A 207 19.03 -3.00 -3.36
N ILE A 208 19.30 -4.21 -3.87
CA ILE A 208 20.64 -4.67 -4.23
C ILE A 208 21.25 -3.78 -5.34
N VAL A 209 20.42 -3.33 -6.29
CA VAL A 209 20.85 -2.49 -7.41
C VAL A 209 21.03 -1.04 -6.98
N GLU A 210 20.17 -0.57 -6.08
CA GLU A 210 20.29 0.74 -5.43
C GLU A 210 21.58 0.83 -4.62
N GLU A 211 21.92 -0.20 -3.84
CA GLU A 211 23.19 -0.25 -3.10
C GLU A 211 24.38 -0.26 -4.04
N LEU A 212 24.34 -1.03 -5.14
CA LEU A 212 25.38 -1.00 -6.15
C LEU A 212 25.55 0.41 -6.72
N SER A 213 24.45 1.14 -6.96
CA SER A 213 24.49 2.52 -7.45
C SER A 213 25.17 3.46 -6.43
N ARG A 214 24.91 3.27 -5.14
CA ARG A 214 25.55 4.01 -4.04
C ARG A 214 27.04 3.73 -3.94
N LEU A 215 27.44 2.46 -4.07
CA LEU A 215 28.85 2.06 -4.08
C LEU A 215 29.61 2.62 -5.28
N ILE A 216 28.96 2.72 -6.45
CA ILE A 216 29.56 3.37 -7.63
C ILE A 216 29.82 4.85 -7.36
N VAL A 217 28.87 5.55 -6.75
CA VAL A 217 29.00 6.97 -6.42
C VAL A 217 30.11 7.23 -5.39
N ASN A 218 30.30 6.29 -4.46
CA ASN A 218 31.32 6.38 -3.41
C ASN A 218 32.71 5.87 -3.85
N ASP A 219 32.87 5.43 -5.11
CA ASP A 219 34.10 4.80 -5.64
C ASP A 219 34.50 3.51 -4.89
N GLU A 220 33.55 2.81 -4.26
CA GLU A 220 33.75 1.56 -3.53
C GLU A 220 33.59 0.31 -4.42
N VAL A 221 33.83 0.45 -5.73
CA VAL A 221 33.66 -0.60 -6.73
C VAL A 221 34.96 -0.88 -7.49
N PRO A 222 35.10 -2.04 -8.15
CA PRO A 222 36.23 -2.30 -9.02
C PRO A 222 36.35 -1.26 -10.14
N LYS A 223 37.61 -0.94 -10.57
CA LYS A 223 37.90 0.07 -11.62
C LYS A 223 37.06 -0.06 -12.91
N VAL A 224 36.61 -1.27 -13.24
CA VAL A 224 35.76 -1.52 -14.43
C VAL A 224 34.37 -0.94 -14.29
N LEU A 225 33.91 -0.73 -13.05
CA LEU A 225 32.57 -0.22 -12.71
C LEU A 225 32.61 1.24 -12.25
N CYS A 226 33.80 1.82 -11.99
CA CYS A 226 33.93 3.26 -11.74
C CYS A 226 33.37 4.02 -12.94
N ASP A 227 32.75 5.15 -12.70
CA ASP A 227 32.13 6.03 -13.72
C ASP A 227 30.95 5.41 -14.50
N LYS A 228 30.48 4.19 -14.14
CA LYS A 228 29.29 3.61 -14.76
C LYS A 228 28.03 4.22 -14.15
N LYS A 229 26.97 4.26 -14.97
CA LYS A 229 25.64 4.73 -14.57
C LYS A 229 24.66 3.57 -14.65
N ILE A 230 23.85 3.40 -13.62
CA ILE A 230 22.78 2.42 -13.61
C ILE A 230 21.46 3.11 -13.91
N ILE A 231 20.84 2.72 -15.03
CA ILE A 231 19.54 3.27 -15.44
C ILE A 231 18.50 2.15 -15.34
N SER A 232 17.50 2.39 -14.48
CA SER A 232 16.33 1.52 -14.34
C SER A 232 15.34 1.82 -15.46
N LEU A 233 15.06 0.85 -16.32
CA LEU A 233 14.11 0.98 -17.41
C LEU A 233 12.71 0.60 -16.93
N ASP A 234 11.78 1.54 -17.06
CA ASP A 234 10.36 1.28 -16.79
C ASP A 234 9.65 0.80 -18.05
N MET A 235 9.21 -0.45 -18.02
CA MET A 235 8.50 -1.08 -19.13
C MET A 235 7.12 -0.46 -19.38
N ALA A 236 6.45 0.04 -18.34
CA ALA A 236 5.16 0.72 -18.48
C ALA A 236 5.32 2.03 -19.27
N THR A 237 6.34 2.83 -18.95
CA THR A 237 6.68 4.05 -19.68
C THR A 237 7.12 3.77 -21.13
N MET A 238 7.78 2.65 -21.37
CA MET A 238 8.17 2.22 -22.73
C MET A 238 6.97 1.93 -23.63
N VAL A 239 5.89 1.38 -23.08
CA VAL A 239 4.64 1.06 -23.80
C VAL A 239 3.71 2.28 -23.86
N ALA A 240 3.77 3.17 -22.87
CA ALA A 240 2.91 4.35 -22.81
C ALA A 240 3.03 5.22 -24.08
N GLY A 241 1.88 5.57 -24.67
CA GLY A 241 1.79 6.40 -25.86
C GLY A 241 2.10 5.68 -27.19
N THR A 242 2.41 4.38 -27.18
CA THR A 242 2.54 3.61 -28.42
C THR A 242 1.19 3.01 -28.82
N LYS A 243 0.69 3.34 -30.01
CA LYS A 243 -0.58 2.81 -30.55
C LYS A 243 -0.39 1.45 -31.27
N TYR A 244 0.81 1.19 -31.77
CA TYR A 244 1.12 0.01 -32.54
C TYR A 244 2.38 -0.69 -32.04
N ARG A 245 2.42 -2.00 -32.14
CA ARG A 245 3.58 -2.85 -31.81
C ARG A 245 4.90 -2.35 -32.43
N GLY A 246 4.88 -1.89 -33.68
CA GLY A 246 6.07 -1.40 -34.38
C GLY A 246 6.70 -0.16 -33.73
N GLU A 247 5.91 0.72 -33.13
CA GLU A 247 6.41 1.93 -32.45
C GLU A 247 7.21 1.56 -31.19
N PHE A 248 6.72 0.59 -30.42
CA PHE A 248 7.43 0.06 -29.27
C PHE A 248 8.76 -0.61 -29.68
N GLU A 249 8.70 -1.48 -30.71
CA GLU A 249 9.90 -2.14 -31.21
C GLU A 249 10.96 -1.15 -31.72
N GLU A 250 10.54 -0.08 -32.38
CA GLU A 250 11.43 0.98 -32.84
C GLU A 250 12.04 1.77 -31.68
N ARG A 251 11.23 2.09 -30.65
CA ARG A 251 11.67 2.77 -29.44
C ARG A 251 12.69 1.92 -28.68
N MET A 252 12.42 0.64 -28.50
CA MET A 252 13.34 -0.29 -27.85
C MET A 252 14.65 -0.44 -28.64
N LYS A 253 14.61 -0.53 -29.97
CA LYS A 253 15.83 -0.58 -30.83
C LYS A 253 16.66 0.69 -30.68
N LYS A 254 16.04 1.89 -30.56
CA LYS A 254 16.75 3.15 -30.34
C LYS A 254 17.46 3.16 -28.99
N VAL A 255 16.77 2.76 -27.91
CA VAL A 255 17.33 2.66 -26.55
C VAL A 255 18.51 1.69 -26.51
N ILE A 256 18.36 0.51 -27.10
CA ILE A 256 19.44 -0.50 -27.16
C ILE A 256 20.66 0.04 -27.92
N LYS A 257 20.44 0.73 -29.05
CA LYS A 257 21.54 1.34 -29.79
C LYS A 257 22.22 2.44 -28.99
N GLU A 258 21.49 3.26 -28.26
CA GLU A 258 22.08 4.28 -27.38
C GLU A 258 22.95 3.67 -26.30
N ILE A 259 22.54 2.51 -25.73
CA ILE A 259 23.33 1.78 -24.73
C ILE A 259 24.56 1.12 -25.38
N GLU A 260 24.42 0.54 -26.59
CA GLU A 260 25.55 -0.05 -27.32
C GLU A 260 26.61 1.01 -27.68
N ASP A 261 26.20 2.24 -27.96
CA ASP A 261 27.08 3.37 -28.29
C ASP A 261 27.70 4.05 -27.06
N ASN A 262 27.19 3.75 -25.83
CA ASN A 262 27.66 4.31 -24.56
C ASN A 262 27.99 3.19 -23.56
N ASP A 263 29.25 2.81 -23.51
CA ASP A 263 29.76 1.75 -22.63
C ASP A 263 29.56 2.05 -21.12
N ASP A 264 29.25 3.30 -20.75
CA ASP A 264 29.12 3.75 -19.36
C ASP A 264 27.77 3.40 -18.73
N ILE A 265 26.82 2.87 -19.52
CA ILE A 265 25.47 2.59 -19.05
C ILE A 265 25.34 1.10 -18.70
N ILE A 266 24.83 0.83 -17.49
CA ILE A 266 24.34 -0.47 -17.05
C ILE A 266 22.82 -0.38 -16.99
N LEU A 267 22.14 -1.25 -17.74
CA LEU A 267 20.70 -1.30 -17.79
C LEU A 267 20.18 -2.15 -16.62
N PHE A 268 19.25 -1.61 -15.83
CA PHE A 268 18.49 -2.41 -14.88
C PHE A 268 17.07 -2.59 -15.38
N ILE A 269 16.56 -3.81 -15.34
CA ILE A 269 15.19 -4.13 -15.72
C ILE A 269 14.56 -4.91 -14.58
N ASP A 270 13.67 -4.24 -13.86
CA ASP A 270 12.83 -4.93 -12.88
C ASP A 270 11.72 -5.69 -13.62
N GLU A 271 11.27 -6.77 -13.04
CA GLU A 271 10.29 -7.68 -13.68
C GLU A 271 10.65 -8.06 -15.11
N ILE A 272 11.92 -8.44 -15.35
CA ILE A 272 12.44 -8.75 -16.71
C ILE A 272 11.60 -9.80 -17.46
N HIS A 273 10.79 -10.59 -16.77
CA HIS A 273 9.87 -11.55 -17.36
C HIS A 273 8.78 -10.87 -18.21
N THR A 274 8.47 -9.60 -17.95
CA THR A 274 7.50 -8.82 -18.75
C THR A 274 7.95 -8.65 -20.19
N LEU A 275 9.26 -8.66 -20.45
CA LEU A 275 9.83 -8.63 -21.80
C LEU A 275 9.61 -9.91 -22.59
N VAL A 276 9.47 -11.06 -21.91
CA VAL A 276 9.40 -12.40 -22.53
C VAL A 276 7.97 -12.93 -22.53
N GLY A 277 7.15 -12.52 -21.59
CA GLY A 277 5.88 -13.17 -21.27
C GLY A 277 4.63 -12.51 -21.80
N ALA A 278 4.74 -11.34 -22.40
CA ALA A 278 3.57 -10.61 -22.94
C ALA A 278 2.91 -11.29 -24.16
N GLY A 279 3.38 -12.47 -24.59
CA GLY A 279 3.04 -13.18 -25.83
C GLY A 279 1.92 -14.23 -25.76
N GLY A 280 1.13 -14.31 -24.68
CA GLY A 280 0.05 -15.33 -24.57
C GLY A 280 -1.29 -14.95 -25.20
N ALA A 281 -1.53 -13.71 -25.53
CA ALA A 281 -2.70 -13.24 -26.29
C ALA A 281 -2.28 -12.79 -27.69
N GLU A 282 -3.10 -13.03 -28.70
CA GLU A 282 -2.88 -12.55 -30.06
C GLU A 282 -2.63 -11.03 -30.04
N GLY A 283 -1.36 -10.62 -30.26
CA GLY A 283 -0.95 -9.22 -30.25
C GLY A 283 0.07 -8.81 -29.19
N ALA A 284 0.49 -9.69 -28.29
CA ALA A 284 1.43 -9.38 -27.22
C ALA A 284 2.86 -9.14 -27.74
N ILE A 285 3.51 -8.15 -27.12
CA ILE A 285 4.81 -7.59 -27.52
C ILE A 285 5.93 -8.52 -27.04
N ASP A 286 6.67 -9.13 -27.96
CA ASP A 286 7.88 -9.92 -27.64
C ASP A 286 9.14 -9.05 -27.80
N ALA A 287 9.48 -8.31 -26.76
CA ALA A 287 10.69 -7.49 -26.72
C ALA A 287 11.97 -8.33 -26.58
N SER A 288 11.85 -9.60 -26.19
CA SER A 288 12.99 -10.49 -25.99
C SER A 288 13.81 -10.67 -27.27
N ASN A 289 13.16 -10.74 -28.43
CA ASN A 289 13.81 -10.91 -29.72
C ASN A 289 14.69 -9.71 -30.11
N ILE A 290 14.45 -8.54 -29.57
CA ILE A 290 15.26 -7.33 -29.80
C ILE A 290 16.46 -7.30 -28.84
N LEU A 291 16.30 -7.73 -27.59
CA LEU A 291 17.35 -7.76 -26.56
C LEU A 291 18.34 -8.93 -26.78
N LYS A 292 17.87 -10.08 -27.23
CA LYS A 292 18.70 -11.28 -27.44
C LYS A 292 19.99 -11.05 -28.29
N PRO A 293 19.96 -10.34 -29.42
CA PRO A 293 21.17 -10.07 -30.21
C PRO A 293 22.17 -9.17 -29.48
N ALA A 294 21.67 -8.15 -28.73
CA ALA A 294 22.50 -7.20 -28.01
C ALA A 294 23.21 -7.87 -26.82
N LEU A 295 22.47 -8.65 -26.02
CA LEU A 295 23.03 -9.48 -24.95
C LEU A 295 23.98 -10.54 -25.46
N ALA A 296 23.72 -11.11 -26.66
CA ALA A 296 24.57 -12.12 -27.26
C ALA A 296 25.96 -11.60 -27.64
N ARG A 297 26.04 -10.36 -28.10
CA ARG A 297 27.30 -9.71 -28.51
C ARG A 297 28.12 -9.22 -27.29
N GLY A 298 27.56 -9.23 -26.07
CA GLY A 298 28.22 -8.74 -24.84
C GLY A 298 28.48 -7.23 -24.83
N LYS A 299 27.81 -6.51 -25.73
CA LYS A 299 27.95 -5.04 -25.84
C LYS A 299 27.10 -4.28 -24.78
N ILE A 300 26.12 -4.95 -24.23
CA ILE A 300 25.23 -4.37 -23.20
C ILE A 300 25.47 -5.10 -21.90
N ARG A 301 25.55 -4.35 -20.80
CA ARG A 301 25.49 -4.86 -19.44
C ARG A 301 24.08 -4.65 -18.92
N CYS A 302 23.44 -5.74 -18.49
CA CYS A 302 22.06 -5.73 -18.02
C CYS A 302 21.96 -6.48 -16.70
N ILE A 303 21.29 -5.88 -15.72
CA ILE A 303 20.87 -6.51 -14.47
C ILE A 303 19.37 -6.77 -14.60
N GLY A 304 18.93 -8.02 -14.46
CA GLY A 304 17.51 -8.36 -14.43
C GLY A 304 17.06 -8.70 -13.03
N ALA A 305 15.80 -8.42 -12.69
CA ALA A 305 15.16 -8.93 -11.48
C ALA A 305 13.84 -9.63 -11.84
N THR A 306 13.52 -10.74 -11.18
CA THR A 306 12.29 -11.50 -11.39
C THR A 306 11.98 -12.40 -10.20
N THR A 307 10.76 -12.93 -10.13
CA THR A 307 10.40 -13.94 -9.13
C THR A 307 10.84 -15.35 -9.56
N THR A 308 10.88 -16.26 -8.57
CA THR A 308 11.26 -17.68 -8.82
C THR A 308 10.29 -18.38 -9.77
N GLU A 309 8.99 -18.10 -9.66
CA GLU A 309 7.96 -18.69 -10.53
C GLU A 309 8.07 -18.17 -11.96
N GLU A 310 8.21 -16.86 -12.13
CA GLU A 310 8.32 -16.20 -13.44
C GLU A 310 9.61 -16.54 -14.15
N TYR A 311 10.71 -16.67 -13.40
CA TYR A 311 11.96 -17.17 -13.96
C TYR A 311 11.79 -18.53 -14.63
N LYS A 312 11.18 -19.50 -13.93
CA LYS A 312 10.91 -20.85 -14.45
C LYS A 312 9.94 -20.83 -15.64
N LYS A 313 8.92 -19.98 -15.56
CA LYS A 313 7.86 -19.93 -16.58
C LYS A 313 8.32 -19.28 -17.88
N PHE A 314 9.15 -18.24 -17.82
CA PHE A 314 9.47 -17.39 -18.96
C PHE A 314 10.94 -17.43 -19.37
N ILE A 315 11.87 -17.31 -18.42
CA ILE A 315 13.31 -17.18 -18.73
C ILE A 315 13.96 -18.53 -18.94
N GLU A 316 13.70 -19.51 -18.08
CA GLU A 316 14.31 -20.85 -18.15
C GLU A 316 13.90 -21.64 -19.42
N LYS A 317 12.68 -21.38 -19.91
CA LYS A 317 12.20 -21.98 -21.16
C LYS A 317 12.87 -21.40 -22.40
N ASP A 318 13.43 -20.19 -22.31
CA ASP A 318 14.15 -19.54 -23.40
C ASP A 318 15.66 -19.79 -23.26
N SER A 319 16.15 -20.85 -23.90
CA SER A 319 17.56 -21.26 -23.81
C SER A 319 18.55 -20.17 -24.27
N ALA A 320 18.13 -19.21 -25.08
CA ALA A 320 18.97 -18.11 -25.55
C ALA A 320 19.18 -17.06 -24.44
N LEU A 321 18.15 -16.74 -23.68
CA LEU A 321 18.22 -15.83 -22.52
C LEU A 321 18.91 -16.52 -21.35
N GLU A 322 18.53 -17.74 -21.00
CA GLU A 322 19.13 -18.48 -19.89
C GLU A 322 20.65 -18.55 -19.95
N ARG A 323 21.22 -18.80 -21.17
CA ARG A 323 22.67 -18.86 -21.37
C ARG A 323 23.38 -17.51 -21.21
N ARG A 324 22.65 -16.39 -21.22
CA ARG A 324 23.22 -15.04 -21.17
C ARG A 324 23.15 -14.44 -19.77
N PHE A 325 22.17 -14.84 -18.96
CA PHE A 325 22.04 -14.38 -17.58
C PHE A 325 22.71 -15.34 -16.61
N GLN A 326 23.34 -14.77 -15.58
CA GLN A 326 23.91 -15.51 -14.47
C GLN A 326 22.98 -15.39 -13.25
N LYS A 327 22.46 -16.52 -12.79
CA LYS A 327 21.52 -16.59 -11.66
C LYS A 327 22.16 -16.14 -10.36
N ILE A 328 21.47 -15.30 -9.60
CA ILE A 328 21.74 -14.93 -8.22
C ILE A 328 20.43 -15.08 -7.45
N PHE A 329 20.42 -16.00 -6.49
CA PHE A 329 19.25 -16.19 -5.64
C PHE A 329 19.27 -15.20 -4.50
N VAL A 330 18.14 -14.48 -4.31
CA VAL A 330 17.91 -13.52 -3.24
C VAL A 330 16.88 -14.12 -2.31
N ASN A 331 17.35 -14.61 -1.17
CA ASN A 331 16.49 -15.20 -0.17
C ASN A 331 15.88 -14.14 0.74
N GLU A 332 14.78 -14.50 1.39
CA GLU A 332 14.18 -13.71 2.45
C GLU A 332 15.20 -13.47 3.58
N PRO A 333 15.38 -12.23 4.08
CA PRO A 333 16.31 -11.96 5.18
C PRO A 333 15.83 -12.64 6.48
N SER A 334 16.76 -12.98 7.34
CA SER A 334 16.46 -13.48 8.69
C SER A 334 15.81 -12.40 9.55
N ILE A 335 15.15 -12.80 10.64
CA ILE A 335 14.54 -11.88 11.61
C ILE A 335 15.58 -10.87 12.14
N GLY A 336 16.81 -11.31 12.44
CA GLY A 336 17.87 -10.43 12.90
C GLY A 336 18.34 -9.41 11.86
N GLU A 337 18.43 -9.82 10.58
CA GLU A 337 18.75 -8.92 9.48
C GLU A 337 17.62 -7.91 9.25
N THR A 338 16.35 -8.36 9.28
CA THR A 338 15.18 -7.50 9.18
C THR A 338 15.15 -6.44 10.30
N LYS A 339 15.47 -6.84 11.55
CA LYS A 339 15.60 -5.89 12.66
C LYS A 339 16.65 -4.82 12.37
N ASN A 340 17.81 -5.21 11.87
CA ASN A 340 18.88 -4.26 11.51
C ASN A 340 18.47 -3.32 10.39
N ILE A 341 17.70 -3.80 9.40
CA ILE A 341 17.16 -2.98 8.33
C ILE A 341 16.21 -1.93 8.92
N LEU A 342 15.20 -2.34 9.69
CA LEU A 342 14.21 -1.45 10.28
C LEU A 342 14.84 -0.42 11.22
N MET A 343 15.84 -0.81 12.03
CA MET A 343 16.56 0.10 12.94
C MET A 343 17.25 1.25 12.20
N LYS A 344 17.77 1.01 11.01
CA LYS A 344 18.44 2.05 10.23
C LYS A 344 17.46 2.92 9.43
N ILE A 345 16.39 2.32 8.91
CA ILE A 345 15.34 3.03 8.17
C ILE A 345 14.46 3.86 9.11
N LYS A 346 14.29 3.43 10.37
CA LYS A 346 13.50 4.08 11.41
C LYS A 346 13.62 5.61 11.40
N ASN A 347 14.86 6.14 11.38
CA ASN A 347 15.10 7.58 11.46
C ASN A 347 14.53 8.36 10.26
N ILE A 348 14.41 7.71 9.10
CA ILE A 348 13.83 8.31 7.88
C ILE A 348 12.33 8.46 8.08
N TYR A 349 11.64 7.40 8.53
CA TYR A 349 10.20 7.42 8.81
C TYR A 349 9.84 8.34 9.99
N GLU A 350 10.67 8.38 11.06
CA GLU A 350 10.49 9.33 12.17
C GLU A 350 10.49 10.79 11.71
N ARG A 351 11.39 11.13 10.78
CA ARG A 351 11.47 12.49 10.22
C ARG A 351 10.32 12.79 9.28
N TYR A 352 9.96 11.84 8.43
CA TYR A 352 8.93 12.02 7.41
C TYR A 352 7.54 12.19 8.04
N HIS A 353 7.18 11.33 9.00
CA HIS A 353 5.87 11.35 9.67
C HIS A 353 5.82 12.19 10.95
N ASN A 354 6.97 12.76 11.38
CA ASN A 354 7.10 13.51 12.64
C ASN A 354 6.63 12.70 13.86
N VAL A 355 7.09 11.46 13.99
CA VAL A 355 6.76 10.51 15.07
C VAL A 355 8.03 10.06 15.80
N ILE A 356 7.86 9.44 16.98
CA ILE A 356 8.93 8.76 17.71
C ILE A 356 8.61 7.26 17.71
N ILE A 357 9.59 6.46 17.31
CA ILE A 357 9.51 5.00 17.26
C ILE A 357 10.52 4.44 18.27
N ASP A 358 10.05 3.79 19.33
CA ASP A 358 10.94 3.10 20.26
C ASP A 358 11.49 1.82 19.63
N ASN A 359 12.67 1.39 20.08
CA ASN A 359 13.28 0.16 19.57
C ASN A 359 12.44 -1.08 19.86
N ASP A 360 11.75 -1.10 21.00
CA ASP A 360 10.85 -2.20 21.37
C ASP A 360 9.67 -2.33 20.39
N MET A 361 9.20 -1.21 19.84
CA MET A 361 8.11 -1.20 18.85
C MET A 361 8.52 -1.90 17.55
N ILE A 362 9.80 -1.82 17.16
CA ILE A 362 10.33 -2.58 16.02
C ILE A 362 10.27 -4.08 16.28
N ASP A 363 10.65 -4.51 17.50
CA ASP A 363 10.54 -5.92 17.88
C ASP A 363 9.08 -6.39 17.86
N TYR A 364 8.14 -5.57 18.33
CA TYR A 364 6.72 -5.88 18.25
C TYR A 364 6.22 -5.96 16.80
N ILE A 365 6.61 -5.04 15.92
CA ILE A 365 6.25 -5.08 14.48
C ILE A 365 6.72 -6.40 13.88
N ILE A 366 7.98 -6.81 14.11
CA ILE A 366 8.53 -8.04 13.54
C ILE A 366 7.78 -9.27 14.10
N ASN A 367 7.61 -9.35 15.42
CA ASN A 367 6.97 -10.51 16.04
C ASN A 367 5.49 -10.66 15.62
N LEU A 368 4.77 -9.54 15.55
CA LEU A 368 3.37 -9.55 15.16
C LEU A 368 3.19 -9.77 13.66
N SER A 369 4.07 -9.23 12.81
CA SER A 369 4.04 -9.50 11.37
C SER A 369 4.31 -10.97 11.07
N GLU A 370 5.29 -11.58 11.75
CA GLU A 370 5.58 -13.01 11.61
C GLU A 370 4.42 -13.89 12.08
N LYS A 371 3.69 -13.47 13.11
CA LYS A 371 2.58 -14.23 13.67
C LYS A 371 1.29 -14.13 12.84
N TYR A 372 1.04 -12.98 12.20
CA TYR A 372 -0.26 -12.68 11.61
C TYR A 372 -0.24 -12.43 10.10
N ILE A 373 0.92 -12.15 9.46
CA ILE A 373 1.02 -11.81 8.04
C ILE A 373 1.93 -12.79 7.32
N PHE A 374 1.35 -13.67 6.49
CA PHE A 374 2.05 -14.74 5.77
C PHE A 374 2.03 -14.60 4.25
N ASP A 375 1.28 -13.65 3.73
CA ASP A 375 1.09 -13.42 2.30
C ASP A 375 2.22 -12.61 1.66
N ARG A 376 3.10 -12.00 2.50
CA ARG A 376 4.23 -11.18 2.07
C ARG A 376 5.52 -11.61 2.77
N ASN A 377 6.65 -11.28 2.14
CA ASN A 377 7.98 -11.62 2.63
C ASN A 377 8.65 -10.45 3.35
N ARG A 378 9.62 -10.76 4.20
CA ARG A 378 10.50 -9.78 4.82
C ARG A 378 11.45 -9.19 3.79
N PRO A 379 11.88 -7.93 3.92
CA PRO A 379 11.48 -6.94 4.95
C PRO A 379 10.25 -6.11 4.55
N ASP A 380 9.67 -6.34 3.38
CA ASP A 380 8.62 -5.53 2.77
C ASP A 380 7.38 -5.40 3.68
N LYS A 381 6.91 -6.53 4.26
CA LYS A 381 5.74 -6.53 5.16
C LYS A 381 5.95 -5.69 6.42
N GLU A 382 7.16 -5.73 7.01
CA GLU A 382 7.47 -4.96 8.21
C GLU A 382 7.64 -3.47 7.90
N ILE A 383 8.24 -3.14 6.77
CA ILE A 383 8.38 -1.76 6.29
C ILE A 383 7.00 -1.15 6.03
N ASP A 384 6.12 -1.87 5.35
CA ASP A 384 4.75 -1.47 5.10
C ASP A 384 3.94 -1.21 6.39
N ILE A 385 4.12 -2.09 7.41
CA ILE A 385 3.45 -1.89 8.70
C ILE A 385 4.02 -0.65 9.40
N LEU A 386 5.34 -0.49 9.39
CA LEU A 386 6.02 0.66 10.01
C LEU A 386 5.53 1.97 9.40
N ASP A 387 5.46 2.04 8.07
CA ASP A 387 4.99 3.22 7.34
C ASP A 387 3.51 3.54 7.64
N GLU A 388 2.64 2.53 7.61
CA GLU A 388 1.21 2.69 7.89
C GLU A 388 0.95 3.12 9.34
N VAL A 389 1.67 2.54 10.31
CA VAL A 389 1.58 2.91 11.72
C VAL A 389 2.08 4.34 11.93
N ALA A 390 3.24 4.68 11.35
CA ALA A 390 3.82 6.01 11.47
C ALA A 390 2.92 7.08 10.84
N SER A 391 2.37 6.80 9.65
CA SER A 391 1.40 7.68 8.98
C SER A 391 0.14 7.91 9.83
N ARG A 392 -0.43 6.85 10.39
CA ARG A 392 -1.64 6.92 11.23
C ARG A 392 -1.43 7.74 12.49
N VAL A 393 -0.28 7.54 13.16
CA VAL A 393 0.08 8.28 14.37
C VAL A 393 0.38 9.73 14.04
N GLY A 394 1.09 10.00 12.93
CA GLY A 394 1.38 11.34 12.44
C GLY A 394 0.11 12.16 12.15
N LEU A 395 -0.94 11.50 11.60
CA LEU A 395 -2.22 12.14 11.34
C LEU A 395 -3.00 12.52 12.61
N ARG A 396 -2.76 11.87 13.76
CA ARG A 396 -3.37 12.29 15.04
C ARG A 396 -2.94 13.69 15.47
N GLY A 397 -1.72 14.11 15.12
CA GLY A 397 -1.23 15.47 15.36
C GLY A 397 -1.87 16.54 14.48
N CYS A 398 -2.51 16.17 13.37
CA CYS A 398 -3.10 17.12 12.41
C CYS A 398 -4.38 17.82 12.89
N THR A 399 -4.97 17.44 14.03
CA THR A 399 -6.07 18.18 14.65
C THR A 399 -5.59 19.54 15.17
N SER A 400 -4.39 19.61 15.73
CA SER A 400 -3.74 20.87 16.12
C SER A 400 -3.36 21.74 14.90
N ASP A 401 -2.98 21.13 13.76
CA ASP A 401 -2.67 21.85 12.53
C ASP A 401 -3.89 22.55 11.92
N ASN A 402 -5.08 22.00 12.08
CA ASN A 402 -6.31 22.66 11.64
C ASN A 402 -6.62 23.88 12.50
N GLU A 403 -6.48 23.79 13.83
CA GLU A 403 -6.62 24.94 14.72
C GLU A 403 -5.58 26.03 14.42
N ILE A 404 -4.31 25.67 14.21
CA ILE A 404 -3.24 26.57 13.80
C ILE A 404 -3.59 27.27 12.47
N ARG A 405 -4.12 26.53 11.51
CA ARG A 405 -4.50 27.07 10.20
C ARG A 405 -5.67 28.04 10.29
N ASP A 406 -6.67 27.72 11.12
CA ASP A 406 -7.83 28.57 11.33
C ASP A 406 -7.46 29.85 12.09
N ILE A 407 -6.64 29.77 13.13
CA ILE A 407 -6.09 30.95 13.82
C ILE A 407 -5.27 31.83 12.88
N LYS A 408 -4.41 31.25 12.02
CA LYS A 408 -3.64 32.00 11.00
C LYS A 408 -4.54 32.70 9.99
N ARG A 409 -5.64 32.06 9.57
CA ARG A 409 -6.65 32.69 8.69
C ARG A 409 -7.38 33.84 9.37
N GLU A 410 -7.71 33.69 10.66
CA GLU A 410 -8.37 34.72 11.45
C GLU A 410 -7.45 35.94 11.67
N ILE A 411 -6.18 35.70 12.01
CA ILE A 411 -5.16 36.77 12.10
C ILE A 411 -5.02 37.50 10.76
N CYS A 412 -5.03 36.79 9.64
CA CYS A 412 -4.92 37.42 8.31
C CYS A 412 -6.15 38.30 7.98
N LYS A 413 -7.37 37.88 8.39
CA LYS A 413 -8.59 38.69 8.25
C LYS A 413 -8.53 39.94 9.12
N LEU A 414 -8.19 39.76 10.42
CA LEU A 414 -8.06 40.89 11.35
C LEU A 414 -7.03 41.92 10.89
N ASN A 415 -5.93 41.48 10.28
CA ASN A 415 -4.92 42.38 9.70
C ASN A 415 -5.45 43.19 8.50
N LYS A 416 -6.27 42.56 7.64
CA LYS A 416 -6.92 43.28 6.53
C LYS A 416 -7.91 44.31 7.05
N ASP A 417 -8.74 43.93 8.01
CA ASP A 417 -9.76 44.80 8.60
C ASP A 417 -9.10 45.95 9.38
N LYS A 418 -8.04 45.67 10.13
CA LYS A 418 -7.25 46.69 10.83
C LYS A 418 -6.68 47.71 9.87
N ASN A 419 -6.08 47.27 8.75
CA ASN A 419 -5.53 48.17 7.74
C ASN A 419 -6.59 49.04 7.06
N SER A 420 -7.80 48.53 6.83
CA SER A 420 -8.91 49.31 6.30
C SER A 420 -9.36 50.41 7.29
N PHE A 421 -9.49 50.06 8.58
CA PHE A 421 -9.84 51.06 9.63
C PHE A 421 -8.74 52.11 9.86
N ILE A 422 -7.48 51.80 9.64
CA ILE A 422 -6.38 52.80 9.67
C ILE A 422 -6.52 53.75 8.48
N ILE A 423 -6.85 53.27 7.31
CA ILE A 423 -7.10 54.10 6.12
C ILE A 423 -8.31 55.04 6.33
N ASP A 424 -9.35 54.53 7.00
CA ASP A 424 -10.57 55.28 7.32
C ASP A 424 -10.45 56.20 8.56
N ASN A 425 -9.24 56.35 9.10
CA ASN A 425 -8.92 57.20 10.28
C ASN A 425 -9.68 56.80 11.60
N ASN A 426 -10.14 55.54 11.68
CA ASN A 426 -10.90 55.01 12.82
C ASN A 426 -9.96 54.32 13.83
N ILE A 427 -9.17 55.10 14.56
CA ILE A 427 -8.05 54.62 15.38
C ILE A 427 -8.55 53.72 16.55
N ASP A 428 -9.70 53.99 17.15
CA ASP A 428 -10.22 53.21 18.26
C ASP A 428 -10.59 51.75 17.84
N LYS A 429 -11.20 51.58 16.68
CA LYS A 429 -11.50 50.26 16.14
C LYS A 429 -10.22 49.53 15.71
N ALA A 430 -9.27 50.20 15.09
CA ALA A 430 -7.98 49.63 14.73
C ALA A 430 -7.20 49.11 15.96
N TYR A 431 -7.27 49.85 17.08
CA TYR A 431 -6.64 49.48 18.35
C TYR A 431 -7.32 48.24 18.99
N SER A 432 -8.65 48.14 18.96
CA SER A 432 -9.38 46.97 19.44
C SER A 432 -9.08 45.71 18.66
N LEU A 433 -8.91 45.82 17.34
CA LEU A 433 -8.51 44.70 16.48
C LEU A 433 -7.07 44.26 16.72
N ARG A 434 -6.16 45.24 16.98
CA ARG A 434 -4.76 44.93 17.32
C ARG A 434 -4.66 44.15 18.66
N LYS A 435 -5.51 44.44 19.63
CA LYS A 435 -5.54 43.68 20.88
C LYS A 435 -5.94 42.22 20.64
N LYS A 436 -6.99 42.00 19.85
CA LYS A 436 -7.42 40.64 19.45
C LYS A 436 -6.34 39.88 18.63
N GLU A 437 -5.66 40.57 17.73
CA GLU A 437 -4.53 40.02 16.95
C GLU A 437 -3.41 39.55 17.88
N THR A 438 -3.05 40.35 18.90
CA THR A 438 -1.99 40.01 19.85
C THR A 438 -2.39 38.82 20.74
N GLU A 439 -3.67 38.72 21.14
CA GLU A 439 -4.22 37.58 21.90
C GLU A 439 -4.20 36.30 21.07
N LEU A 440 -4.56 36.36 19.77
CA LEU A 440 -4.49 35.22 18.87
C LEU A 440 -3.04 34.82 18.52
N MET A 441 -2.12 35.79 18.41
CA MET A 441 -0.71 35.49 18.24
C MET A 441 -0.08 34.79 19.43
N SER A 442 -0.43 35.22 20.68
CA SER A 442 0.04 34.52 21.87
C SER A 442 -0.49 33.09 21.94
N ARG A 443 -1.79 32.89 21.66
CA ARG A 443 -2.40 31.56 21.59
C ARG A 443 -1.77 30.69 20.50
N LEU A 444 -1.48 31.25 19.34
CA LEU A 444 -0.77 30.54 18.26
C LEU A 444 0.62 30.07 18.72
N ASN A 445 1.39 30.95 19.37
CA ASN A 445 2.73 30.61 19.87
C ASN A 445 2.65 29.51 20.95
N ASP A 446 1.65 29.54 21.85
CA ASP A 446 1.44 28.51 22.87
C ASP A 446 1.13 27.15 22.21
N ILE A 447 0.25 27.11 21.19
CA ILE A 447 -0.08 25.90 20.46
C ILE A 447 1.12 25.40 19.65
N GLU A 448 1.89 26.27 18.98
CA GLU A 448 3.09 25.91 18.23
C GLU A 448 4.24 25.41 19.14
N LEU A 449 4.34 25.91 20.38
CA LEU A 449 5.29 25.42 21.39
C LEU A 449 4.88 24.04 21.92
N LEU A 450 3.59 23.80 22.15
CA LEU A 450 3.05 22.52 22.57
C LEU A 450 3.21 21.48 21.45
N SER A 451 2.90 21.84 20.21
CA SER A 451 3.05 20.93 19.06
C SER A 451 4.50 20.58 18.69
N LYS A 452 5.47 21.44 19.05
CA LYS A 452 6.90 21.15 18.88
C LYS A 452 7.46 20.18 19.92
N ASN A 453 6.82 20.08 21.09
CA ASN A 453 7.28 19.21 22.19
C ASN A 453 6.62 17.82 22.18
N ASP A 454 5.42 17.66 21.60
CA ASP A 454 4.72 16.38 21.50
C ASP A 454 4.94 15.75 20.11
N LYS A 455 6.10 15.14 19.91
CA LYS A 455 6.22 14.14 18.85
C LYS A 455 5.33 12.96 19.22
N ASN A 456 4.42 12.61 18.32
CA ASN A 456 3.52 11.49 18.52
C ASN A 456 4.33 10.19 18.66
N LYS A 457 4.25 9.56 19.82
CA LYS A 457 4.92 8.30 20.08
C LYS A 457 4.06 7.14 19.59
N ILE A 458 4.65 6.20 18.88
CA ILE A 458 3.99 4.96 18.45
C ILE A 458 3.80 4.05 19.67
N LEU A 459 2.59 3.56 19.87
CA LEU A 459 2.20 2.63 20.93
C LEU A 459 1.87 1.25 20.34
N LEU A 460 1.86 0.23 21.21
CA LEU A 460 1.50 -1.13 20.81
C LEU A 460 0.08 -1.21 20.23
N ASP A 461 -0.86 -0.42 20.78
CA ASP A 461 -2.24 -0.33 20.29
C ASP A 461 -2.32 0.15 18.84
N ASP A 462 -1.41 1.01 18.42
CA ASP A 462 -1.35 1.52 17.05
C ASP A 462 -0.94 0.42 16.09
N ILE A 463 0.10 -0.35 16.45
CA ILE A 463 0.58 -1.50 15.68
C ILE A 463 -0.52 -2.56 15.59
N ALA A 464 -1.13 -2.90 16.74
CA ALA A 464 -2.21 -3.88 16.79
C ALA A 464 -3.41 -3.48 15.94
N SER A 465 -3.76 -2.19 15.93
CA SER A 465 -4.85 -1.65 15.12
C SER A 465 -4.58 -1.77 13.62
N VAL A 466 -3.35 -1.53 13.16
CA VAL A 466 -2.98 -1.71 11.74
C VAL A 466 -3.03 -3.18 11.35
N ILE A 467 -2.49 -4.07 12.18
CA ILE A 467 -2.53 -5.51 11.93
C ILE A 467 -3.96 -6.03 11.95
N SER A 468 -4.79 -5.58 12.90
CA SER A 468 -6.22 -5.93 12.97
C SER A 468 -6.96 -5.54 11.69
N ASN A 469 -6.71 -4.33 11.15
CA ASN A 469 -7.34 -3.88 9.91
C ASN A 469 -6.93 -4.74 8.69
N ARG A 470 -5.68 -5.24 8.66
CA ARG A 470 -5.18 -6.06 7.56
C ARG A 470 -5.62 -7.53 7.65
N THR A 471 -5.72 -8.06 8.88
CA THR A 471 -5.94 -9.50 9.11
C THR A 471 -7.35 -9.85 9.56
N GLY A 472 -8.13 -8.84 9.99
CA GLY A 472 -9.45 -9.04 10.59
C GLY A 472 -9.41 -9.62 12.01
N VAL A 473 -8.22 -9.84 12.60
CA VAL A 473 -8.08 -10.33 13.98
C VAL A 473 -8.41 -9.19 14.95
N PRO A 474 -9.28 -9.41 15.94
CA PRO A 474 -9.61 -8.37 16.91
C PRO A 474 -8.39 -7.82 17.66
N ILE A 475 -8.36 -6.51 17.91
CA ILE A 475 -7.21 -5.81 18.54
C ILE A 475 -6.87 -6.43 19.90
N TYR A 476 -7.87 -6.78 20.71
CA TYR A 476 -7.65 -7.38 22.02
C TYR A 476 -6.94 -8.74 21.95
N GLU A 477 -7.10 -9.51 20.86
CA GLU A 477 -6.38 -10.77 20.64
C GLU A 477 -4.92 -10.54 20.27
N ILE A 478 -4.61 -9.42 19.62
CA ILE A 478 -3.25 -9.07 19.20
C ILE A 478 -2.45 -8.55 20.39
N ILE A 479 -3.06 -7.72 21.25
CA ILE A 479 -2.40 -7.06 22.39
C ILE A 479 -2.28 -7.97 23.59
N SER A 480 -3.37 -8.68 23.94
CA SER A 480 -3.41 -9.53 25.11
C SER A 480 -3.13 -10.98 24.74
N ASN A 481 -1.97 -11.49 25.13
CA ASN A 481 -1.77 -12.94 25.21
C ASN A 481 -2.76 -13.61 26.19
N SER A 482 -3.51 -12.81 26.95
CA SER A 482 -4.50 -13.20 27.96
C SER A 482 -5.80 -12.44 27.80
N GLY A 483 -6.39 -12.39 26.57
CA GLY A 483 -7.80 -12.01 26.43
C GLY A 483 -8.62 -12.81 27.44
N ASN A 484 -9.55 -12.16 28.13
CA ASN A 484 -10.25 -12.75 29.26
C ASN A 484 -10.98 -14.04 28.81
N ILE A 485 -10.30 -15.19 28.96
CA ILE A 485 -10.82 -16.50 28.56
C ILE A 485 -12.12 -16.81 29.32
N ASP A 486 -12.24 -16.23 30.51
CA ASP A 486 -13.45 -16.37 31.32
C ASP A 486 -14.64 -15.61 30.71
N ASP A 487 -14.40 -14.42 30.11
CA ASP A 487 -15.45 -13.70 29.38
C ASP A 487 -15.88 -14.47 28.12
N MET A 488 -14.91 -15.01 27.38
CA MET A 488 -15.18 -15.87 26.22
C MET A 488 -15.99 -17.12 26.61
N LYS A 489 -15.62 -17.75 27.74
CA LYS A 489 -16.34 -18.89 28.30
C LYS A 489 -17.79 -18.51 28.67
N ASN A 490 -17.97 -17.40 29.36
CA ASN A 490 -19.29 -16.93 29.76
C ASN A 490 -20.16 -16.61 28.55
N SER A 491 -19.62 -15.91 27.56
CA SER A 491 -20.32 -15.61 26.31
C SER A 491 -20.76 -16.86 25.57
N LEU A 492 -19.91 -17.90 25.51
CA LEU A 492 -20.29 -19.17 24.90
C LEU A 492 -21.37 -19.92 25.70
N LYS A 493 -21.30 -19.92 27.03
CA LYS A 493 -22.33 -20.53 27.89
C LYS A 493 -23.67 -19.81 27.80
N ASP A 494 -23.66 -18.51 27.59
CA ASP A 494 -24.87 -17.74 27.34
C ASP A 494 -25.55 -18.09 26.02
N ILE A 495 -24.78 -18.44 24.99
CA ILE A 495 -25.31 -18.73 23.65
C ILE A 495 -25.67 -20.24 23.52
N ILE A 496 -24.80 -21.10 24.02
CA ILE A 496 -24.93 -22.57 23.91
C ILE A 496 -25.39 -23.13 25.24
N VAL A 497 -26.47 -23.91 25.22
CA VAL A 497 -27.10 -24.47 26.41
C VAL A 497 -26.86 -26.00 26.47
N GLY A 498 -26.48 -26.48 27.63
CA GLY A 498 -26.39 -27.92 27.90
C GLY A 498 -25.06 -28.59 27.56
N GLU A 499 -24.09 -27.84 27.08
CA GLU A 499 -22.78 -28.37 26.61
C GLU A 499 -21.61 -27.79 27.43
N ASP A 500 -21.80 -27.57 28.72
CA ASP A 500 -20.79 -26.96 29.60
C ASP A 500 -19.42 -27.65 29.56
N LYS A 501 -19.41 -28.99 29.53
CA LYS A 501 -18.18 -29.79 29.47
C LYS A 501 -17.45 -29.57 28.14
N ALA A 502 -18.16 -29.49 27.03
CA ALA A 502 -17.60 -29.26 25.72
C ALA A 502 -16.96 -27.85 25.66
N ILE A 503 -17.64 -26.84 26.24
CA ILE A 503 -17.13 -25.47 26.33
C ILE A 503 -15.89 -25.44 27.23
N ASP A 504 -15.90 -26.09 28.40
CA ASP A 504 -14.75 -26.09 29.32
C ASP A 504 -13.53 -26.73 28.65
N ASN A 505 -13.68 -27.87 28.00
CA ASN A 505 -12.59 -28.48 27.22
C ASN A 505 -12.08 -27.58 26.10
N LEU A 506 -13.00 -26.90 25.40
CA LEU A 506 -12.63 -25.96 24.33
C LEU A 506 -11.84 -24.77 24.85
N MET A 507 -12.19 -24.24 26.03
CA MET A 507 -11.46 -23.14 26.65
C MET A 507 -10.06 -23.53 27.09
N ASP A 508 -9.87 -24.75 27.61
CA ASP A 508 -8.53 -25.24 27.98
C ASP A 508 -7.63 -25.42 26.75
N ILE A 509 -8.20 -25.79 25.62
CA ILE A 509 -7.50 -25.85 24.34
C ILE A 509 -7.16 -24.44 23.86
N THR A 510 -8.11 -23.52 23.97
CA THR A 510 -7.90 -22.10 23.60
C THR A 510 -6.74 -21.47 24.36
N LYS A 511 -6.55 -21.80 25.65
CA LYS A 511 -5.38 -21.40 26.42
C LYS A 511 -4.07 -21.84 25.76
N ARG A 512 -4.02 -23.11 25.30
CA ARG A 512 -2.83 -23.67 24.64
C ARG A 512 -2.58 -23.02 23.28
N ILE A 513 -3.63 -22.78 22.50
CA ILE A 513 -3.54 -22.08 21.22
C ILE A 513 -2.92 -20.69 21.40
N ARG A 514 -3.40 -19.93 22.39
CA ARG A 514 -2.90 -18.58 22.68
C ARG A 514 -1.46 -18.55 23.19
N CYS A 515 -1.04 -19.59 23.89
CA CYS A 515 0.35 -19.72 24.33
C CYS A 515 1.35 -20.07 23.22
N GLY A 516 0.89 -20.35 22.00
CA GLY A 516 1.74 -20.62 20.85
C GLY A 516 2.55 -21.92 20.94
N TYR A 517 2.02 -22.95 21.59
CA TYR A 517 2.75 -24.21 21.88
C TYR A 517 2.92 -25.16 20.67
N ASN A 518 2.38 -24.85 19.49
CA ASN A 518 2.45 -25.74 18.33
C ASN A 518 3.03 -25.06 17.08
N ASP A 519 3.92 -25.79 16.41
CA ASP A 519 4.46 -25.43 15.08
C ASP A 519 3.54 -25.82 13.93
N ARG A 520 2.36 -26.41 14.20
CA ARG A 520 1.36 -26.88 13.24
C ARG A 520 -0.04 -26.37 13.58
N CYS A 521 -1.02 -26.58 12.69
CA CYS A 521 -2.42 -26.20 12.93
C CYS A 521 -3.02 -26.95 14.12
N TYR A 522 -3.95 -26.31 14.82
CA TYR A 522 -4.74 -26.97 15.87
C TYR A 522 -5.94 -27.66 15.28
N SER A 523 -6.22 -28.87 15.72
CA SER A 523 -7.27 -29.72 15.19
C SER A 523 -8.22 -30.22 16.29
N LEU A 524 -9.51 -30.00 16.07
CA LEU A 524 -10.58 -30.37 16.99
C LEU A 524 -11.61 -31.26 16.26
N LEU A 525 -12.03 -32.35 16.86
CA LEU A 525 -13.10 -33.19 16.35
C LEU A 525 -14.29 -33.15 17.31
N PHE A 526 -15.42 -32.60 16.87
CA PHE A 526 -16.67 -32.54 17.60
C PHE A 526 -17.54 -33.77 17.22
N VAL A 527 -17.79 -34.65 18.18
CA VAL A 527 -18.51 -35.89 17.94
C VAL A 527 -19.78 -35.92 18.76
N GLY A 528 -20.92 -36.29 18.18
CA GLY A 528 -22.20 -36.35 18.87
C GLY A 528 -23.37 -36.60 17.93
N SER A 529 -24.57 -36.80 18.46
CA SER A 529 -25.76 -37.01 17.65
C SER A 529 -26.08 -35.77 16.77
N SER A 530 -26.88 -35.96 15.74
CA SER A 530 -27.32 -34.83 14.90
C SER A 530 -28.17 -33.85 15.71
N GLY A 531 -27.93 -32.55 15.54
CA GLY A 531 -28.74 -31.50 16.13
C GLY A 531 -28.42 -31.14 17.59
N VAL A 532 -27.34 -31.66 18.20
CA VAL A 532 -26.90 -31.28 19.56
C VAL A 532 -26.17 -29.93 19.65
N GLY A 533 -25.84 -29.30 18.52
CA GLY A 533 -25.22 -27.96 18.52
C GLY A 533 -23.77 -27.92 18.12
N LYS A 534 -23.15 -29.00 17.61
CA LYS A 534 -21.74 -29.08 17.19
C LYS A 534 -21.32 -27.91 16.26
N SER A 535 -22.00 -27.83 15.11
CA SER A 535 -21.69 -26.79 14.11
C SER A 535 -22.02 -25.36 14.60
N ARG A 536 -22.98 -25.23 15.54
CA ARG A 536 -23.31 -23.93 16.16
C ARG A 536 -22.20 -23.50 17.12
N LEU A 537 -21.74 -24.41 18.00
CA LEU A 537 -20.61 -24.10 18.89
C LEU A 537 -19.35 -23.71 18.09
N ALA A 538 -19.06 -24.44 17.00
CA ALA A 538 -17.93 -24.14 16.13
C ALA A 538 -18.02 -22.73 15.53
N LYS A 539 -19.22 -22.32 15.08
CA LYS A 539 -19.45 -20.98 14.52
C LYS A 539 -19.30 -19.88 15.56
N GLU A 540 -19.94 -20.02 16.71
CA GLU A 540 -19.88 -19.01 17.77
C GLU A 540 -18.46 -18.91 18.36
N TYR A 541 -17.76 -20.03 18.48
CA TYR A 541 -16.36 -20.04 18.86
C TYR A 541 -15.47 -19.29 17.86
N ALA A 542 -15.67 -19.53 16.55
CA ALA A 542 -14.95 -18.83 15.50
C ALA A 542 -15.23 -17.32 15.54
N ASN A 543 -16.50 -16.93 15.71
CA ASN A 543 -16.89 -15.52 15.80
C ASN A 543 -16.16 -14.79 16.93
N ILE A 544 -16.02 -15.45 18.08
CA ILE A 544 -15.35 -14.86 19.25
C ILE A 544 -13.83 -14.89 19.11
N LEU A 545 -13.26 -15.97 18.53
CA LEU A 545 -11.81 -16.15 18.44
C LEU A 545 -11.16 -15.28 17.36
N VAL A 546 -11.73 -15.29 16.13
CA VAL A 546 -11.11 -14.68 14.94
C VAL A 546 -12.02 -13.67 14.22
N GLY A 547 -13.26 -13.50 14.69
CA GLY A 547 -14.28 -12.69 14.01
C GLY A 547 -15.08 -13.48 12.97
N ALA A 548 -16.31 -12.99 12.69
CA ALA A 548 -17.25 -13.66 11.80
C ALA A 548 -16.74 -13.85 10.36
N ASP A 549 -15.98 -12.88 9.88
CA ASP A 549 -15.45 -12.86 8.50
C ASP A 549 -14.33 -13.88 8.27
N ASN A 550 -13.73 -14.40 9.33
CA ASN A 550 -12.61 -15.35 9.27
C ASN A 550 -13.04 -16.82 9.52
N LEU A 551 -14.32 -17.11 9.43
CA LEU A 551 -14.85 -18.47 9.44
C LEU A 551 -14.97 -19.01 8.01
N ILE A 552 -14.19 -20.04 7.69
CA ILE A 552 -14.24 -20.76 6.42
C ILE A 552 -14.98 -22.08 6.67
N ARG A 553 -16.11 -22.29 5.99
CA ARG A 553 -16.93 -23.49 6.17
C ARG A 553 -16.93 -24.36 4.91
N MET A 554 -16.68 -25.65 5.10
CA MET A 554 -16.80 -26.69 4.08
C MET A 554 -17.79 -27.74 4.53
N ASP A 555 -18.82 -28.02 3.72
CA ASP A 555 -19.70 -29.15 3.91
C ASP A 555 -19.10 -30.39 3.22
N MET A 556 -18.67 -31.37 3.99
CA MET A 556 -17.96 -32.53 3.46
C MET A 556 -18.85 -33.46 2.63
N SER A 557 -20.15 -33.31 2.69
CA SER A 557 -21.07 -34.01 1.78
C SER A 557 -20.88 -33.61 0.30
N GLU A 558 -20.42 -32.41 0.02
CA GLU A 558 -20.07 -31.92 -1.33
C GLU A 558 -18.73 -32.50 -1.86
N TYR A 559 -17.97 -33.14 -0.98
CA TYR A 559 -16.64 -33.70 -1.23
C TYR A 559 -16.62 -35.24 -1.11
N SER A 560 -17.75 -35.88 -1.41
CA SER A 560 -17.91 -37.35 -1.36
C SER A 560 -17.31 -38.09 -2.56
N ASP A 561 -16.96 -37.38 -3.64
CA ASP A 561 -16.42 -37.97 -4.87
C ASP A 561 -14.89 -38.02 -4.87
N SER A 562 -14.30 -38.99 -5.62
CA SER A 562 -12.85 -39.16 -5.72
C SER A 562 -12.12 -37.94 -6.37
N THR A 563 -12.82 -37.17 -7.19
CA THR A 563 -12.32 -35.94 -7.86
C THR A 563 -12.39 -34.72 -6.97
N ALA A 564 -13.01 -34.79 -5.80
CA ALA A 564 -13.20 -33.67 -4.91
C ALA A 564 -11.89 -33.09 -4.37
N VAL A 565 -10.80 -33.86 -4.35
CA VAL A 565 -9.46 -33.36 -4.02
C VAL A 565 -9.06 -32.22 -4.95
N ASN A 566 -9.40 -32.27 -6.24
CA ASN A 566 -9.10 -31.22 -7.20
C ASN A 566 -9.88 -29.93 -6.94
N LYS A 567 -11.06 -30.02 -6.30
CA LYS A 567 -11.81 -28.81 -5.86
C LYS A 567 -11.07 -28.06 -4.75
N ILE A 568 -10.31 -28.80 -3.92
CA ILE A 568 -9.54 -28.21 -2.80
C ILE A 568 -8.18 -27.72 -3.29
N LEU A 569 -7.41 -28.55 -4.03
CA LEU A 569 -6.07 -28.21 -4.51
C LEU A 569 -6.08 -27.25 -5.71
N GLY A 570 -7.19 -27.17 -6.45
CA GLY A 570 -7.32 -26.50 -7.73
C GLY A 570 -7.12 -27.44 -8.91
N SER A 571 -7.67 -27.09 -10.05
CA SER A 571 -7.56 -27.87 -11.30
C SER A 571 -6.13 -27.88 -11.83
N SER A 572 -5.72 -28.98 -12.45
CA SER A 572 -4.43 -29.07 -13.13
C SER A 572 -4.37 -28.17 -14.37
N PRO A 573 -3.18 -27.69 -14.80
CA PRO A 573 -3.05 -26.89 -16.00
C PRO A 573 -3.68 -27.56 -17.22
N GLY A 574 -4.53 -26.80 -17.93
CA GLY A 574 -5.23 -27.29 -19.13
C GLY A 574 -6.66 -27.79 -18.91
N TYR A 575 -7.16 -27.83 -17.67
CA TYR A 575 -8.57 -28.14 -17.39
C TYR A 575 -9.39 -26.87 -17.14
N ILE A 576 -10.69 -26.93 -17.46
CA ILE A 576 -11.67 -25.84 -17.20
C ILE A 576 -11.69 -25.56 -15.68
N GLY A 577 -11.52 -24.28 -15.29
CA GLY A 577 -11.48 -23.84 -13.89
C GLY A 577 -10.07 -23.69 -13.30
N TYR A 578 -9.00 -23.81 -14.10
CA TYR A 578 -7.61 -23.58 -13.62
C TYR A 578 -7.38 -22.12 -13.13
N ASP A 579 -8.06 -21.16 -13.75
CA ASP A 579 -7.95 -19.74 -13.41
C ASP A 579 -8.98 -19.27 -12.35
N ASP A 580 -9.91 -20.15 -11.92
CA ASP A 580 -10.87 -19.82 -10.87
C ASP A 580 -10.16 -19.68 -9.53
N ASN A 581 -10.02 -18.43 -9.06
CA ASN A 581 -9.42 -18.09 -7.77
C ASN A 581 -10.35 -18.36 -6.55
N LYS A 582 -11.51 -19.02 -6.75
CA LYS A 582 -12.44 -19.37 -5.66
C LYS A 582 -12.13 -20.76 -5.10
N ASN A 583 -10.91 -20.94 -4.59
CA ASN A 583 -10.52 -22.18 -3.94
C ASN A 583 -10.33 -21.94 -2.44
N VAL A 584 -10.74 -22.90 -1.62
CA VAL A 584 -10.60 -22.85 -0.15
C VAL A 584 -9.16 -22.57 0.28
N LEU A 585 -8.16 -23.14 -0.41
CA LEU A 585 -6.76 -22.89 -0.12
C LEU A 585 -6.34 -21.43 -0.38
N GLU A 586 -6.89 -20.79 -1.42
CA GLU A 586 -6.65 -19.36 -1.65
C GLU A 586 -7.40 -18.50 -0.62
N GLU A 587 -8.57 -18.91 -0.16
CA GLU A 587 -9.27 -18.23 0.93
C GLU A 587 -8.48 -18.31 2.24
N ILE A 588 -7.94 -19.47 2.60
CA ILE A 588 -7.07 -19.65 3.77
C ILE A 588 -5.78 -18.82 3.62
N ARG A 589 -5.21 -18.77 2.42
CA ARG A 589 -4.02 -17.94 2.17
C ARG A 589 -4.30 -16.45 2.39
N ASN A 590 -5.47 -15.99 1.96
CA ASN A 590 -5.89 -14.60 2.14
C ASN A 590 -6.33 -14.30 3.59
N LYS A 591 -6.77 -15.34 4.33
CA LYS A 591 -7.21 -15.26 5.73
C LYS A 591 -6.41 -16.25 6.58
N PRO A 592 -5.13 -16.04 6.81
CA PRO A 592 -4.25 -17.00 7.47
C PRO A 592 -4.60 -17.26 8.93
N ASN A 593 -5.31 -16.32 9.58
CA ASN A 593 -5.82 -16.45 10.94
C ASN A 593 -7.32 -16.74 10.87
N SER A 594 -7.70 -17.97 10.59
CA SER A 594 -9.10 -18.37 10.37
C SER A 594 -9.45 -19.65 11.13
N VAL A 595 -10.74 -19.88 11.26
CA VAL A 595 -11.28 -21.18 11.69
C VAL A 595 -11.81 -21.89 10.45
N LEU A 596 -11.26 -23.06 10.16
CA LEU A 596 -11.74 -23.95 9.11
C LEU A 596 -12.69 -24.98 9.71
N LEU A 597 -13.97 -24.86 9.40
CA LEU A 597 -15.01 -25.79 9.82
C LEU A 597 -15.29 -26.83 8.73
N LEU A 598 -14.90 -28.08 8.97
CA LEU A 598 -15.21 -29.23 8.13
C LEU A 598 -16.50 -29.94 8.70
N ASP A 599 -17.64 -29.60 8.15
CA ASP A 599 -18.92 -30.13 8.64
C ASP A 599 -19.18 -31.52 8.05
N GLU A 600 -19.54 -32.48 8.91
CA GLU A 600 -19.81 -33.87 8.56
C GLU A 600 -18.64 -34.61 7.86
N ILE A 601 -17.40 -34.55 8.47
CA ILE A 601 -16.17 -35.14 7.92
C ILE A 601 -16.31 -36.63 7.55
N ASP A 602 -17.21 -37.33 8.20
CA ASP A 602 -17.55 -38.74 7.94
C ASP A 602 -18.15 -38.97 6.54
N LYS A 603 -18.64 -37.96 5.85
CA LYS A 603 -19.16 -38.05 4.48
C LYS A 603 -18.13 -37.81 3.41
N ALA A 604 -16.94 -37.33 3.78
CA ALA A 604 -15.88 -37.04 2.84
C ALA A 604 -15.28 -38.29 2.20
N HIS A 605 -14.87 -38.19 0.92
CA HIS A 605 -14.13 -39.27 0.27
C HIS A 605 -12.79 -39.54 0.98
N PRO A 606 -12.33 -40.81 1.07
CA PRO A 606 -11.06 -41.17 1.72
C PRO A 606 -9.85 -40.35 1.25
N ASN A 607 -9.78 -40.00 -0.03
CA ASN A 607 -8.70 -39.19 -0.58
C ASN A 607 -8.71 -37.77 0.02
N VAL A 608 -9.87 -37.20 0.30
CA VAL A 608 -10.00 -35.87 0.95
C VAL A 608 -9.56 -35.94 2.41
N ILE A 609 -9.93 -37.05 3.12
CA ILE A 609 -9.45 -37.29 4.48
C ILE A 609 -7.92 -37.41 4.52
N ASN A 610 -7.31 -38.10 3.56
CA ASN A 610 -5.86 -38.21 3.43
C ASN A 610 -5.20 -36.87 3.17
N LEU A 611 -5.85 -35.97 2.41
CA LEU A 611 -5.37 -34.62 2.18
C LEU A 611 -5.33 -33.81 3.50
N PHE A 612 -6.41 -33.89 4.28
CA PHE A 612 -6.45 -33.25 5.61
C PHE A 612 -5.46 -33.88 6.59
N TYR A 613 -5.22 -35.19 6.51
CA TYR A 613 -4.17 -35.84 7.29
C TYR A 613 -2.80 -35.20 7.03
N GLN A 614 -2.44 -34.96 5.76
CA GLN A 614 -1.20 -34.28 5.40
C GLN A 614 -1.16 -32.86 5.95
N ILE A 615 -2.25 -32.09 5.84
CA ILE A 615 -2.34 -30.74 6.39
C ILE A 615 -2.13 -30.73 7.91
N LEU A 616 -2.78 -31.66 8.63
CA LEU A 616 -2.63 -31.75 10.09
C LEU A 616 -1.24 -32.20 10.52
N GLU A 617 -0.51 -32.96 9.69
CA GLU A 617 0.85 -33.41 9.98
C GLU A 617 1.90 -32.35 9.71
N GLU A 618 1.88 -31.76 8.51
CA GLU A 618 2.92 -30.84 8.03
C GLU A 618 2.60 -29.36 8.34
N GLY A 619 1.36 -29.03 8.69
CA GLY A 619 0.91 -27.64 8.88
C GLY A 619 0.87 -26.82 7.59
N LYS A 620 1.08 -27.43 6.41
CA LYS A 620 1.14 -26.78 5.12
C LYS A 620 0.80 -27.71 3.98
N ILE A 621 0.39 -27.13 2.85
CA ILE A 621 0.14 -27.87 1.61
C ILE A 621 0.46 -27.03 0.39
N LYS A 622 0.77 -27.66 -0.74
CA LYS A 622 0.95 -26.97 -2.03
C LYS A 622 -0.31 -27.10 -2.88
N ASN A 623 -0.79 -25.97 -3.40
CA ASN A 623 -1.88 -25.98 -4.37
C ASN A 623 -1.42 -26.45 -5.75
N SER A 624 -2.36 -26.62 -6.71
CA SER A 624 -2.06 -27.02 -8.09
C SER A 624 -1.11 -26.08 -8.85
N LYS A 625 -1.01 -24.82 -8.39
CA LYS A 625 -0.07 -23.80 -8.94
C LYS A 625 1.32 -23.89 -8.31
N GLY A 626 1.56 -24.85 -7.38
CA GLY A 626 2.83 -25.03 -6.67
C GLY A 626 3.07 -24.09 -5.51
N ARG A 627 2.08 -23.25 -5.17
CA ARG A 627 2.17 -22.29 -4.04
C ARG A 627 1.93 -22.98 -2.73
N GLU A 628 2.76 -22.69 -1.74
CA GLU A 628 2.62 -23.20 -0.37
C GLU A 628 1.56 -22.40 0.38
N VAL A 629 0.60 -23.10 0.97
CA VAL A 629 -0.43 -22.57 1.87
C VAL A 629 -0.16 -23.11 3.26
N ARG A 630 0.00 -22.22 4.24
CA ARG A 630 0.31 -22.55 5.63
C ARG A 630 -0.94 -22.53 6.50
N PHE A 631 -1.03 -23.46 7.43
CA PHE A 631 -2.14 -23.64 8.36
C PHE A 631 -1.75 -23.41 9.83
N ASN A 632 -0.56 -22.89 10.10
CA ASN A 632 -0.02 -22.76 11.46
C ASN A 632 -0.93 -21.97 12.41
N ASN A 633 -1.66 -20.97 11.88
CA ASN A 633 -2.60 -20.17 12.68
C ASN A 633 -4.08 -20.51 12.36
N VAL A 634 -4.32 -21.58 11.64
CA VAL A 634 -5.68 -22.03 11.34
C VAL A 634 -6.11 -23.04 12.40
N VAL A 635 -7.29 -22.84 12.99
CA VAL A 635 -7.93 -23.81 13.85
C VAL A 635 -8.88 -24.65 13.01
N VAL A 636 -8.58 -25.94 12.85
CA VAL A 636 -9.41 -26.87 12.07
C VAL A 636 -10.40 -27.53 13.01
N ILE A 637 -11.70 -27.29 12.81
CA ILE A 637 -12.78 -27.91 13.55
C ILE A 637 -13.52 -28.87 12.62
N MET A 638 -13.55 -30.11 12.99
CA MET A 638 -14.29 -31.17 12.26
C MET A 638 -15.52 -31.58 13.03
N THR A 639 -16.65 -31.83 12.37
CA THR A 639 -17.83 -32.39 13.03
C THR A 639 -18.13 -33.78 12.48
N SER A 640 -18.58 -34.72 13.32
CA SER A 640 -18.96 -36.07 12.94
C SER A 640 -20.14 -36.60 13.77
N ASN A 641 -20.90 -37.48 13.16
CA ASN A 641 -22.00 -38.21 13.81
C ASN A 641 -21.65 -39.66 14.13
N ILE A 642 -20.44 -40.12 13.82
CA ILE A 642 -20.00 -41.51 14.01
C ILE A 642 -20.15 -41.94 15.47
N GLY A 643 -20.62 -43.16 15.66
CA GLY A 643 -20.85 -43.74 16.98
C GLY A 643 -22.20 -43.41 17.59
N PHE A 644 -22.99 -42.52 16.97
CA PHE A 644 -24.30 -42.10 17.45
C PHE A 644 -25.46 -42.49 16.50
N GLU A 645 -25.17 -43.09 15.33
CA GLU A 645 -26.13 -43.40 14.27
C GLU A 645 -27.00 -44.63 14.55
N LYS A 646 -26.65 -45.52 15.49
CA LYS A 646 -27.46 -46.71 15.81
C LYS A 646 -28.10 -46.58 17.19
N ASN A 647 -29.41 -46.48 17.23
CA ASN A 647 -30.24 -46.66 18.42
C ASN A 647 -30.18 -48.11 18.87
N GLY A 648 -29.18 -48.48 19.67
CA GLY A 648 -29.31 -49.69 20.50
C GLY A 648 -30.32 -49.38 21.60
N ILE A 649 -31.36 -50.19 21.73
CA ILE A 649 -32.30 -50.16 22.82
C ILE A 649 -31.53 -50.42 24.12
N GLY A 650 -31.13 -49.33 24.83
CA GLY A 650 -30.42 -49.37 26.10
C GLY A 650 -29.89 -48.00 26.49
N PHE A 651 -30.31 -47.51 27.63
CA PHE A 651 -29.92 -46.21 28.25
C PHE A 651 -28.49 -46.21 28.79
N ASN A 652 -27.51 -46.73 28.09
CA ASN A 652 -26.13 -46.63 28.54
C ASN A 652 -25.51 -45.34 27.99
N LYS A 653 -25.14 -44.39 28.88
CA LYS A 653 -24.22 -43.28 28.55
C LYS A 653 -23.02 -43.92 27.86
N LYS A 654 -22.80 -43.55 26.58
CA LYS A 654 -21.62 -44.02 25.85
C LYS A 654 -20.41 -43.39 26.55
N THR A 655 -19.48 -44.20 26.98
CA THR A 655 -18.19 -43.74 27.53
C THR A 655 -17.34 -43.24 26.40
N ASP A 656 -16.47 -42.26 26.66
CA ASP A 656 -15.53 -41.69 25.67
C ASP A 656 -14.73 -42.80 24.96
N SER A 657 -14.40 -43.88 25.67
CA SER A 657 -13.70 -45.03 25.11
C SER A 657 -14.52 -45.77 24.02
N SER A 658 -15.84 -45.82 24.15
CA SER A 658 -16.73 -46.46 23.15
C SER A 658 -16.88 -45.61 21.88
N VAL A 659 -16.87 -44.29 22.03
CA VAL A 659 -16.87 -43.34 20.91
C VAL A 659 -15.56 -43.42 20.13
N ILE A 660 -14.41 -43.40 20.84
CA ILE A 660 -13.11 -43.57 20.24
C ILE A 660 -12.96 -44.89 19.48
N SER A 661 -13.51 -46.00 20.02
CA SER A 661 -13.50 -47.29 19.34
C SER A 661 -14.31 -47.27 18.04
N SER A 662 -15.45 -46.57 18.01
CA SER A 662 -16.27 -46.40 16.82
C SER A 662 -15.57 -45.54 15.75
N LEU A 663 -14.86 -44.47 16.17
CA LEU A 663 -14.05 -43.63 15.30
C LEU A 663 -12.90 -44.41 14.66
N LYS A 664 -12.21 -45.28 15.41
CA LYS A 664 -11.15 -46.15 14.90
C LYS A 664 -11.64 -47.18 13.87
N GLY A 665 -12.90 -47.53 13.92
CA GLY A 665 -13.56 -48.40 12.93
C GLY A 665 -13.85 -47.70 11.60
N TYR A 666 -13.89 -46.39 11.59
CA TYR A 666 -14.22 -45.58 10.42
C TYR A 666 -13.00 -44.83 9.85
N PHE A 667 -12.26 -44.14 10.69
CA PHE A 667 -11.06 -43.41 10.29
C PHE A 667 -9.80 -44.22 10.55
N ASN A 668 -8.77 -43.99 9.72
CA ASN A 668 -7.45 -44.57 9.96
C ASN A 668 -6.91 -44.07 11.32
N THR A 669 -6.33 -45.01 12.09
CA THR A 669 -5.72 -44.73 13.40
C THR A 669 -4.68 -43.60 13.32
N ALA A 670 -3.94 -43.49 12.20
CA ALA A 670 -2.99 -42.41 11.97
C ALA A 670 -3.66 -41.02 11.93
N PHE A 671 -4.82 -40.90 11.28
CA PHE A 671 -5.61 -39.66 11.24
C PHE A 671 -6.11 -39.28 12.63
N ILE A 672 -6.67 -40.21 13.38
CA ILE A 672 -7.18 -39.95 14.75
C ILE A 672 -6.05 -39.47 15.69
N ASN A 673 -4.84 -40.03 15.56
CA ASN A 673 -3.69 -39.64 16.37
C ASN A 673 -3.15 -38.23 16.05
N ARG A 674 -3.54 -37.64 14.92
CA ARG A 674 -3.17 -36.28 14.54
C ARG A 674 -4.19 -35.21 14.98
N ILE A 675 -5.36 -35.67 15.48
CA ILE A 675 -6.35 -34.78 16.05
C ILE A 675 -5.93 -34.42 17.47
N ASP A 676 -5.73 -33.16 17.75
CA ASP A 676 -5.25 -32.70 19.05
C ASP A 676 -6.27 -32.97 20.16
N ASN A 677 -7.54 -32.78 19.89
CA ASN A 677 -8.61 -33.08 20.86
C ASN A 677 -9.91 -33.54 20.21
N ILE A 678 -10.52 -34.51 20.87
CA ILE A 678 -11.86 -35.03 20.52
C ILE A 678 -12.83 -34.58 21.60
N ILE A 679 -13.81 -33.76 21.22
CA ILE A 679 -14.83 -33.23 22.13
C ILE A 679 -16.14 -33.99 21.85
N VAL A 680 -16.59 -34.73 22.87
CA VAL A 680 -17.85 -35.51 22.80
C VAL A 680 -18.99 -34.65 23.31
N PHE A 681 -20.02 -34.50 22.50
CA PHE A 681 -21.24 -33.79 22.83
C PHE A 681 -22.22 -34.78 23.44
N ASP A 682 -22.67 -34.49 24.65
CA ASP A 682 -23.67 -35.28 25.34
C ASP A 682 -25.06 -35.08 24.68
N ARG A 683 -26.00 -35.98 24.95
CA ARG A 683 -27.38 -35.75 24.57
C ARG A 683 -27.96 -34.66 25.48
N LEU A 684 -28.67 -33.71 24.87
CA LEU A 684 -29.36 -32.67 25.65
C LEU A 684 -30.46 -33.30 26.51
N ASP A 685 -30.54 -32.88 27.75
CA ASP A 685 -31.60 -33.24 28.67
C ASP A 685 -32.86 -32.35 28.48
N ASP A 686 -34.00 -32.78 29.02
CA ASP A 686 -35.26 -32.04 28.87
C ASP A 686 -35.17 -30.60 29.42
N THR A 687 -34.35 -30.37 30.46
CA THR A 687 -34.14 -29.04 31.05
C THR A 687 -33.41 -28.12 30.09
N SER A 688 -32.36 -28.62 29.42
CA SER A 688 -31.62 -27.88 28.39
C SER A 688 -32.50 -27.60 27.16
N ILE A 689 -33.32 -28.55 26.74
CA ILE A 689 -34.27 -28.38 25.64
C ILE A 689 -35.26 -27.26 25.93
N LYS A 690 -35.86 -27.25 27.13
CA LYS A 690 -36.77 -26.19 27.57
C LYS A 690 -36.05 -24.81 27.57
N CYS A 691 -34.83 -24.77 28.04
CA CYS A 691 -34.04 -23.52 28.02
C CYS A 691 -33.76 -23.06 26.59
N ILE A 692 -33.45 -23.96 25.64
CA ILE A 692 -33.27 -23.60 24.23
C ILE A 692 -34.54 -23.01 23.63
N ILE A 693 -35.71 -23.59 23.94
CA ILE A 693 -37.00 -23.08 23.47
C ILE A 693 -37.25 -21.67 24.03
N LYS A 694 -37.02 -21.47 25.35
CA LYS A 694 -37.16 -20.15 25.98
C LYS A 694 -36.31 -19.09 25.32
N LYS A 695 -35.01 -19.34 25.09
CA LYS A 695 -34.11 -18.42 24.37
C LYS A 695 -34.60 -18.11 22.96
N LYS A 696 -35.18 -19.06 22.25
CA LYS A 696 -35.78 -18.81 20.94
C LYS A 696 -37.01 -17.93 21.02
N PHE A 697 -37.84 -18.08 22.05
CA PHE A 697 -38.98 -17.19 22.28
C PHE A 697 -38.53 -15.77 22.62
N GLU A 698 -37.45 -15.60 23.41
CA GLU A 698 -36.85 -14.32 23.66
C GLU A 698 -36.35 -13.65 22.35
N TYR A 699 -35.66 -14.41 21.50
CA TYR A 699 -35.23 -13.93 20.18
C TYR A 699 -36.42 -13.50 19.31
N ILE A 700 -37.54 -14.23 19.33
CA ILE A 700 -38.75 -13.86 18.58
C ILE A 700 -39.36 -12.57 19.16
N ARG A 701 -39.43 -12.44 20.48
CA ARG A 701 -39.89 -11.21 21.13
C ARG A 701 -39.02 -10.01 20.74
N ASP A 702 -37.70 -10.14 20.72
CA ASP A 702 -36.76 -9.12 20.29
C ASP A 702 -36.88 -8.74 18.81
N LYS A 703 -37.22 -9.71 17.96
CA LYS A 703 -37.46 -9.48 16.53
C LYS A 703 -38.71 -8.65 16.24
N TYR A 704 -39.75 -8.81 17.07
CA TYR A 704 -41.05 -8.14 16.94
C TYR A 704 -41.28 -7.15 18.09
N LYS A 705 -40.38 -6.24 18.34
CA LYS A 705 -40.38 -5.28 19.49
C LYS A 705 -41.64 -4.42 19.63
N ASP A 706 -42.33 -4.18 18.51
CA ASP A 706 -43.55 -3.34 18.47
C ASP A 706 -44.81 -4.08 18.89
N ILE A 707 -44.72 -5.38 19.19
CA ILE A 707 -45.84 -6.25 19.49
C ILE A 707 -45.57 -6.97 20.82
N ASN A 708 -46.55 -6.94 21.69
CA ASN A 708 -46.46 -7.69 22.95
C ASN A 708 -46.84 -9.16 22.71
N ILE A 709 -45.84 -10.05 22.73
CA ILE A 709 -45.99 -11.48 22.52
C ILE A 709 -45.89 -12.21 23.84
N ASP A 710 -46.99 -12.80 24.28
CA ASP A 710 -47.05 -13.60 25.50
C ASP A 710 -47.30 -15.09 25.13
N ILE A 711 -46.33 -15.93 25.54
CA ILE A 711 -46.33 -17.37 25.25
C ILE A 711 -46.38 -18.11 26.58
N ASN A 712 -47.41 -18.95 26.73
CA ASN A 712 -47.61 -19.73 27.95
C ASN A 712 -46.53 -20.84 28.07
N ASP A 713 -46.07 -21.11 29.28
CA ASP A 713 -45.09 -22.18 29.57
C ASP A 713 -45.60 -23.59 29.14
N ASN A 714 -46.92 -23.82 29.08
CA ASN A 714 -47.50 -25.08 28.56
C ASN A 714 -47.10 -25.32 27.09
N VAL A 715 -46.91 -24.27 26.29
CA VAL A 715 -46.47 -24.37 24.90
C VAL A 715 -45.08 -24.98 24.79
N ILE A 716 -44.23 -24.72 25.78
CA ILE A 716 -42.88 -25.29 25.85
C ILE A 716 -42.95 -26.80 26.03
N ASP A 717 -43.79 -27.24 26.95
CA ASP A 717 -43.98 -28.68 27.20
C ASP A 717 -44.57 -29.39 25.97
N GLU A 718 -45.55 -28.77 25.29
CA GLU A 718 -46.11 -29.30 24.04
C GLU A 718 -45.06 -29.37 22.90
N ILE A 719 -44.12 -28.40 22.83
CA ILE A 719 -43.03 -28.46 21.84
C ILE A 719 -42.09 -29.61 22.17
N VAL A 720 -41.72 -29.79 23.44
CA VAL A 720 -40.84 -30.87 23.88
C VAL A 720 -41.46 -32.23 23.52
N ASP A 721 -42.76 -32.45 23.80
CA ASP A 721 -43.45 -33.69 23.49
C ASP A 721 -43.58 -33.97 21.98
N LYS A 722 -43.83 -32.93 21.16
CA LYS A 722 -43.95 -33.04 19.70
C LYS A 722 -42.64 -33.18 18.97
N CYS A 723 -41.53 -32.74 19.58
CA CYS A 723 -40.30 -32.59 18.84
C CYS A 723 -39.54 -33.90 18.64
N GLU A 724 -39.95 -35.03 19.37
CA GLU A 724 -39.25 -36.32 19.28
C GLU A 724 -37.73 -36.10 19.24
N PHE A 725 -37.24 -35.29 20.18
CA PHE A 725 -35.87 -34.73 20.15
C PHE A 725 -34.80 -35.82 20.06
N TYR A 726 -35.08 -36.98 20.66
CA TYR A 726 -34.13 -38.12 20.66
C TYR A 726 -33.88 -38.71 19.28
N GLU A 727 -34.77 -38.46 18.30
CA GLU A 727 -34.62 -38.94 16.92
C GLU A 727 -34.09 -37.86 15.98
N PHE A 728 -34.57 -36.62 16.13
CA PHE A 728 -34.35 -35.55 15.15
C PHE A 728 -33.55 -34.35 15.64
N GLY A 729 -33.20 -34.27 16.92
CA GLY A 729 -32.43 -33.20 17.53
C GLY A 729 -33.09 -31.81 17.48
N ALA A 730 -32.36 -30.76 17.82
CA ALA A 730 -32.86 -29.39 17.93
C ALA A 730 -33.36 -28.78 16.60
N ARG A 731 -32.99 -29.32 15.44
CA ARG A 731 -33.49 -28.82 14.13
C ARG A 731 -35.00 -28.93 13.97
N ARG A 732 -35.65 -29.95 14.65
CA ARG A 732 -37.09 -30.11 14.62
C ARG A 732 -37.78 -29.05 15.46
N ILE A 733 -37.16 -28.60 16.56
CA ILE A 733 -37.67 -27.49 17.36
C ILE A 733 -37.80 -26.23 16.48
N ASP A 734 -36.78 -25.91 15.67
CA ASP A 734 -36.82 -24.80 14.76
C ASP A 734 -37.97 -24.86 13.75
N LYS A 735 -38.20 -26.06 13.21
CA LYS A 735 -39.30 -26.28 12.27
C LYS A 735 -40.69 -26.15 12.94
N ILE A 736 -40.86 -26.63 14.16
CA ILE A 736 -42.10 -26.50 14.89
C ILE A 736 -42.35 -25.02 15.26
N ILE A 737 -41.36 -24.36 15.82
CA ILE A 737 -41.46 -22.94 16.18
C ILE A 737 -41.77 -22.08 14.94
N SER A 738 -41.06 -22.28 13.84
CA SER A 738 -41.26 -21.49 12.63
C SER A 738 -42.64 -21.76 12.02
N LYS A 739 -43.08 -23.03 11.96
CA LYS A 739 -44.34 -23.41 11.32
C LYS A 739 -45.56 -23.04 12.17
N ASP A 740 -45.52 -23.34 13.47
CA ASP A 740 -46.68 -23.30 14.35
C ASP A 740 -46.77 -21.97 15.14
N ILE A 741 -45.63 -21.35 15.45
CA ILE A 741 -45.54 -20.14 16.29
C ILE A 741 -45.24 -18.89 15.46
N GLU A 742 -44.13 -18.86 14.69
CA GLU A 742 -43.80 -17.66 13.91
C GLU A 742 -44.89 -17.34 12.86
N ASN A 743 -45.44 -18.36 12.15
CA ASN A 743 -46.53 -18.12 11.23
C ASN A 743 -47.77 -17.54 11.92
N PHE A 744 -48.09 -18.00 13.14
CA PHE A 744 -49.20 -17.44 13.92
C PHE A 744 -48.93 -15.96 14.31
N ILE A 745 -47.71 -15.65 14.73
CA ILE A 745 -47.31 -14.29 15.01
C ILE A 745 -47.38 -13.41 13.75
N ILE A 746 -46.87 -13.88 12.62
CA ILE A 746 -46.91 -13.18 11.33
C ILE A 746 -48.38 -12.89 10.92
N ASP A 747 -49.27 -13.87 11.07
CA ASP A 747 -50.69 -13.70 10.79
C ASP A 747 -51.34 -12.65 11.69
N GLY A 748 -50.93 -12.55 12.97
CA GLY A 748 -51.35 -11.49 13.91
C GLY A 748 -50.83 -10.12 13.52
N VAL A 749 -49.54 -10.04 13.14
CA VAL A 749 -48.91 -8.82 12.65
C VAL A 749 -49.64 -8.26 11.39
N ILE A 750 -49.95 -9.15 10.45
CA ILE A 750 -50.66 -8.76 9.21
C ILE A 750 -52.07 -8.23 9.53
N ARG A 751 -52.72 -8.74 10.57
CA ARG A 751 -54.03 -8.25 11.05
C ARG A 751 -53.95 -6.92 11.83
N GLY A 752 -52.75 -6.51 12.27
CA GLY A 752 -52.54 -5.31 13.05
C GLY A 752 -52.72 -5.52 14.57
N ASP A 753 -52.66 -6.75 15.05
CA ASP A 753 -52.79 -7.09 16.46
C ASP A 753 -51.60 -6.58 17.27
N LYS A 754 -51.81 -5.80 18.32
CA LYS A 754 -50.73 -5.29 19.20
C LYS A 754 -50.36 -6.26 20.33
N ASN A 755 -51.24 -7.20 20.65
CA ASN A 755 -51.05 -8.23 21.68
C ASN A 755 -51.37 -9.60 21.09
N ILE A 756 -50.43 -10.51 21.16
CA ILE A 756 -50.54 -11.86 20.65
C ILE A 756 -50.33 -12.83 21.80
N TYR A 757 -51.35 -13.64 22.10
CA TYR A 757 -51.31 -14.66 23.17
C TYR A 757 -51.28 -16.06 22.54
N ILE A 758 -50.35 -16.91 22.98
CA ILE A 758 -50.19 -18.29 22.51
C ILE A 758 -50.30 -19.25 23.68
N ASP A 759 -51.43 -19.91 23.82
CA ASP A 759 -51.70 -20.82 24.93
C ASP A 759 -51.44 -22.30 24.60
N SER A 760 -51.53 -22.71 23.34
CA SER A 760 -51.32 -24.06 22.89
C SER A 760 -51.03 -24.12 21.39
N ILE A 761 -50.22 -25.08 20.95
CA ILE A 761 -49.89 -25.35 19.54
C ILE A 761 -51.09 -26.03 18.83
N VAL A 762 -51.96 -26.71 19.56
CA VAL A 762 -53.06 -27.54 19.00
C VAL A 762 -54.35 -26.76 18.82
N LYS A 763 -54.60 -25.72 19.61
CA LYS A 763 -55.82 -24.88 19.53
C LYS A 763 -55.50 -23.51 18.91
N LYS A 764 -55.84 -23.35 17.64
CA LYS A 764 -56.03 -22.06 17.02
C LYS A 764 -57.26 -21.38 17.63
N ASN A 765 -57.18 -20.78 18.80
CA ASN A 765 -58.25 -19.93 19.31
C ASN A 765 -58.02 -18.51 18.81
N ILE A 766 -58.76 -18.19 17.77
CA ILE A 766 -59.00 -16.82 17.31
C ILE A 766 -59.96 -16.22 18.34
N THR A 767 -59.45 -15.43 19.26
CA THR A 767 -60.28 -14.52 20.04
C THR A 767 -60.08 -13.14 19.50
N SER A 768 -61.14 -12.60 18.91
CA SER A 768 -61.36 -11.26 18.33
C SER A 768 -61.05 -10.12 19.32
#